data_db9a8c6cca97e0be188908cce27ac97b
#
_entry.id   db9a8c6cca97e0be188908cce27ac97b
#
_cell.length_a   1.000
_cell.length_b   1.000
_cell.length_c   1.000
_cell.angle_alpha   90.00
_cell.angle_beta   90.00
_cell.angle_gamma   90.00
#
_symmetry.space_group_name_H-M   'P 1'
#
loop_
_entity.id
_entity.type
_entity.pdbx_description
1 polymer ?
#
loop_
_entity_poly.entity_id
_entity_poly.type
_entity_poly.pdbx_seq_one_letter_code
_entity_poly.pdbx_strand_id
1 'polypeptide(L)'
;MSTSYTDPAGNESARSAPVTVNLDTTAPDAPAAGSLTDGNGLDLSAGGLTNSNEMNMSGSGGSAGDTVNLYDGDTLIGSATVGADGSWSIPAEISGDRIHNLSTSYTDRAGNEGAKSTPIAVDLDTTXTTAPDAPAAASLTDGNAQDLSAGGLTNSPEMNMSGSGGTAGDTVNLYDGDTLIGSAIVEADGSWTLPATISGDTAHSLTTSYTDPAGNESVRSAPIAVELDTAAPLNAIIDAVTDNTGTVTNPLHSGSWTDEKQPQLSGTASEGGLRVELRDQDGNVLGTAITDPDGSWRVSPDMPLANAEWSLTVRLIDAAGNSSDSDAFSLHVDDTVPAAPTIGNLVDNVGLETGTLSSGSITDDTSPTLNGSGPANGQIVIMNNGVPIATVDVSASGSWSWSPSGDLPYDNYTLTAQPISQAGVIGPVSREFDFTLAETVTETFNSFASDQVIDSGTAMNGFTLNYTGNATVFITPRTATGTNAMQMGANRVNGTYSFVLNDPAYNFSFQLLGIQLAGSVKVNLYDADNHLIGTHDLPATVDVMDFSFDAPAGTLLTRVDIVAVDETYGFAFDNIHYAKANAADIAALHGSGISSFSEESASGDGEHSIMAVQSIPDSEQHTNTVQHHEEQSSANGHPLNTLIIDEASSLINLSHIVHQLSEVDVIDITAKGDTTLNVSINDVLALGSEDLFLQDGNKQLLIKGDAGDVVNLESINGEHAPEQWNAQGQVTHDGTTYNVYQNVDHEVEVLIQQGVQTHLQ
;
A
#
# COMPACT_ATOMS: atom_id res chain seq x y z
N MET A 1 49.65 -78.78 76.42
CA MET A 1 49.26 -80.16 76.82
C MET A 1 50.20 -81.14 76.19
N SER A 2 50.55 -82.32 76.94
CA SER A 2 51.27 -83.42 76.41
C SER A 2 50.69 -84.73 76.98
N THR A 3 50.90 -85.85 76.33
CA THR A 3 50.35 -87.17 76.76
C THR A 3 51.53 -88.17 76.93
N SER A 4 51.36 -89.12 77.85
CA SER A 4 52.24 -90.25 78.02
C SER A 4 51.38 -91.52 78.09
N TYR A 5 51.97 -92.71 77.86
CA TYR A 5 51.33 -94.01 78.06
C TYR A 5 51.94 -94.65 79.32
N THR A 6 51.08 -95.23 80.17
CA THR A 6 51.55 -96.02 81.33
C THR A 6 51.12 -97.41 81.07
N ASP A 7 52.13 -98.43 81.12
CA ASP A 7 51.87 -99.83 80.90
C ASP A 7 51.27 -100.47 82.20
N PRO A 8 50.78 -101.68 82.14
CA PRO A 8 50.17 -102.37 83.31
C PRO A 8 51.16 -102.66 84.50
N ALA A 9 52.42 -102.46 84.24
CA ALA A 9 53.43 -102.62 85.31
C ALA A 9 53.82 -101.29 85.96
N GLY A 10 53.17 -100.15 85.49
CA GLY A 10 53.37 -98.82 86.05
C GLY A 10 54.50 -98.03 85.43
N ASN A 11 55.09 -98.47 84.35
CA ASN A 11 56.19 -97.72 83.67
C ASN A 11 55.58 -96.71 82.75
N GLU A 12 55.92 -95.43 82.88
CA GLU A 12 55.42 -94.32 82.05
C GLU A 12 56.45 -94.11 80.92
N SER A 13 55.89 -93.97 79.73
CA SER A 13 56.69 -93.63 78.52
C SER A 13 57.11 -92.15 78.60
N ALA A 14 58.04 -91.76 77.75
CA ALA A 14 58.37 -90.36 77.55
C ALA A 14 57.11 -89.62 77.08
N ARG A 15 56.94 -88.43 77.54
CA ARG A 15 55.76 -87.59 77.13
C ARG A 15 55.89 -87.14 75.66
N SER A 16 54.74 -87.01 75.01
CA SER A 16 54.67 -86.47 73.65
C SER A 16 55.22 -85.02 73.62
N ALA A 17 55.51 -84.50 72.40
CA ALA A 17 55.83 -83.11 72.24
C ALA A 17 54.62 -82.28 72.74
N PRO A 18 54.85 -81.21 73.44
CA PRO A 18 53.75 -80.41 73.95
C PRO A 18 52.95 -79.78 72.83
N VAL A 19 51.62 -79.86 72.89
CA VAL A 19 50.73 -79.11 72.08
C VAL A 19 50.36 -77.88 72.88
N THR A 20 50.66 -76.66 72.29
CA THR A 20 50.31 -75.40 72.91
C THR A 20 48.84 -75.09 72.54
N VAL A 21 48.05 -74.86 73.47
CA VAL A 21 46.67 -74.41 73.31
C VAL A 21 46.58 -73.03 73.98
N ASN A 22 46.26 -72.07 73.23
CA ASN A 22 45.92 -70.75 73.78
C ASN A 22 44.45 -70.82 74.16
N LEU A 23 44.14 -70.47 75.34
CA LEU A 23 42.80 -70.34 75.81
C LEU A 23 42.49 -68.85 75.84
N ASP A 24 41.52 -68.42 75.02
CA ASP A 24 40.96 -67.05 75.00
C ASP A 24 39.53 -67.15 75.45
N THR A 25 39.14 -66.43 76.47
CA THR A 25 37.80 -66.43 77.03
C THR A 25 37.24 -64.96 77.08
N THR A 26 37.93 -64.04 76.39
CA THR A 26 37.53 -62.62 76.41
C THR A 26 36.70 -62.31 75.15
N ALA A 27 35.45 -62.06 75.32
CA ALA A 27 34.58 -61.71 74.22
C ALA A 27 34.91 -60.28 73.68
N PRO A 28 34.78 -60.03 72.38
CA PRO A 28 34.97 -58.71 71.81
C PRO A 28 33.95 -57.73 72.37
N ASP A 29 34.28 -56.45 72.32
CA ASP A 29 33.33 -55.35 72.59
C ASP A 29 32.21 -55.35 71.53
N ALA A 30 31.01 -54.81 71.93
CA ALA A 30 29.85 -54.63 71.02
C ALA A 30 30.19 -53.75 69.80
N PRO A 31 29.75 -54.10 68.60
CA PRO A 31 29.88 -53.19 67.44
C PRO A 31 29.21 -51.82 67.67
N ALA A 32 29.81 -50.75 67.17
CA ALA A 32 29.11 -49.52 67.04
C ALA A 32 27.92 -49.70 66.07
N ALA A 33 26.95 -48.78 66.14
CA ALA A 33 25.79 -48.84 65.25
C ALA A 33 26.28 -48.75 63.77
N GLY A 34 25.91 -49.72 62.96
CA GLY A 34 26.26 -49.80 61.55
C GLY A 34 25.37 -48.90 60.69
N SER A 35 25.76 -48.80 59.43
CA SER A 35 24.91 -48.20 58.38
C SER A 35 24.02 -49.31 57.82
N LEU A 36 22.75 -49.08 57.70
CA LEU A 36 21.77 -50.02 57.16
C LEU A 36 21.10 -49.42 55.94
N THR A 37 21.10 -50.12 54.83
CA THR A 37 20.36 -49.80 53.66
C THR A 37 19.48 -50.95 53.23
N ASP A 38 18.32 -50.63 52.63
CA ASP A 38 17.49 -51.71 52.06
C ASP A 38 17.90 -52.00 50.60
N GLY A 39 17.24 -52.97 49.96
CA GLY A 39 17.46 -53.36 48.60
C GLY A 39 17.18 -52.25 47.53
N ASN A 40 16.47 -51.28 47.89
CA ASN A 40 16.14 -50.08 47.03
C ASN A 40 17.16 -48.96 47.23
N GLY A 41 18.09 -49.10 48.20
CA GLY A 41 19.12 -48.10 48.50
C GLY A 41 18.65 -47.06 49.54
N LEU A 42 17.50 -47.25 50.18
CA LEU A 42 17.01 -46.36 51.24
C LEU A 42 17.87 -46.52 52.48
N ASP A 43 18.32 -45.41 53.07
CA ASP A 43 19.11 -45.39 54.31
C ASP A 43 18.17 -45.58 55.51
N LEU A 44 18.31 -46.72 56.14
CA LEU A 44 17.56 -47.11 57.33
C LEU A 44 18.44 -47.13 58.60
N SER A 45 19.58 -46.44 58.60
CA SER A 45 20.52 -46.39 59.72
C SER A 45 19.92 -45.81 61.01
N ALA A 46 18.88 -44.94 60.87
CA ALA A 46 18.13 -44.41 62.01
C ALA A 46 16.83 -45.21 62.27
N GLY A 47 16.64 -46.30 61.56
CA GLY A 47 15.36 -47.02 61.52
C GLY A 47 14.43 -46.43 60.48
N GLY A 48 13.25 -46.99 60.27
CA GLY A 48 12.27 -46.48 59.30
C GLY A 48 11.38 -47.56 58.71
N LEU A 49 10.62 -47.14 57.73
CA LEU A 49 9.68 -47.98 57.00
C LEU A 49 10.28 -48.34 55.64
N THR A 50 10.11 -49.57 55.18
CA THR A 50 10.55 -50.03 53.87
C THR A 50 9.62 -51.11 53.34
N ASN A 51 9.54 -51.17 51.98
CA ASN A 51 8.86 -52.29 51.31
C ASN A 51 9.86 -53.34 50.79
N SER A 52 11.14 -53.19 51.04
CA SER A 52 12.15 -54.13 50.61
C SER A 52 12.50 -55.08 51.74
N ASN A 53 12.43 -56.37 51.48
CA ASN A 53 12.92 -57.38 52.41
C ASN A 53 14.46 -57.62 52.38
N GLU A 54 15.12 -57.07 51.38
CA GLU A 54 16.59 -57.15 51.26
C GLU A 54 17.23 -56.04 52.11
N MET A 55 18.18 -56.41 52.94
CA MET A 55 18.91 -55.47 53.81
C MET A 55 20.41 -55.63 53.59
N ASN A 56 21.15 -54.55 53.71
CA ASN A 56 22.60 -54.58 53.75
C ASN A 56 23.09 -53.78 54.98
N MET A 57 23.54 -54.48 55.97
CA MET A 57 24.11 -53.87 57.16
C MET A 57 25.63 -53.76 56.97
N SER A 58 26.20 -52.61 57.16
CA SER A 58 27.65 -52.41 56.98
C SER A 58 28.22 -51.57 58.11
N GLY A 59 29.49 -51.68 58.32
CA GLY A 59 30.13 -50.92 59.36
C GLY A 59 31.67 -51.13 59.38
N SER A 60 32.25 -50.64 60.46
CA SER A 60 33.69 -50.78 60.67
C SER A 60 34.02 -50.99 62.15
N GLY A 61 35.23 -51.51 62.47
CA GLY A 61 35.62 -51.88 63.79
C GLY A 61 35.65 -53.44 63.91
N GLY A 62 36.07 -53.96 64.99
CA GLY A 62 36.35 -55.40 65.16
C GLY A 62 37.76 -55.73 64.68
N SER A 63 38.27 -56.89 65.12
CA SER A 63 39.59 -57.33 64.74
C SER A 63 39.52 -58.10 63.43
N ALA A 64 40.50 -57.85 62.54
CA ALA A 64 40.53 -58.52 61.24
C ALA A 64 40.46 -60.05 61.44
N GLY A 65 39.47 -60.69 60.81
CA GLY A 65 39.25 -62.13 60.88
C GLY A 65 38.21 -62.54 61.93
N ASP A 66 37.71 -61.65 62.76
CA ASP A 66 36.52 -61.92 63.59
C ASP A 66 35.26 -62.05 62.68
N THR A 67 34.25 -62.72 63.20
CA THR A 67 32.97 -62.86 62.55
C THR A 67 32.01 -61.75 63.09
N VAL A 68 31.44 -60.95 62.23
CA VAL A 68 30.33 -60.09 62.63
C VAL A 68 29.01 -60.80 62.29
N ASN A 69 28.13 -60.89 63.20
CA ASN A 69 26.80 -61.52 63.10
C ASN A 69 25.73 -60.46 63.07
N LEU A 70 24.71 -60.63 62.23
CA LEU A 70 23.52 -59.77 62.17
C LEU A 70 22.27 -60.53 62.66
N TYR A 71 21.56 -59.93 63.55
CA TYR A 71 20.40 -60.56 64.21
C TYR A 71 19.15 -59.74 63.95
N ASP A 72 18.03 -60.40 63.76
CA ASP A 72 16.68 -59.81 63.94
C ASP A 72 16.14 -60.30 65.29
N GLY A 73 16.10 -59.41 66.28
CA GLY A 73 15.93 -59.85 67.68
C GLY A 73 16.95 -60.80 68.11
N ASP A 74 16.57 -62.06 68.36
CA ASP A 74 17.51 -63.16 68.77
C ASP A 74 17.83 -64.14 67.62
N THR A 75 17.30 -63.91 66.42
CA THR A 75 17.47 -64.74 65.27
C THR A 75 18.67 -64.30 64.46
N LEU A 76 19.65 -65.12 64.22
CA LEU A 76 20.77 -64.83 63.33
C LEU A 76 20.30 -64.89 61.88
N ILE A 77 20.43 -63.75 61.17
CA ILE A 77 19.96 -63.62 59.79
C ILE A 77 21.12 -63.43 58.78
N GLY A 78 22.32 -63.16 59.26
CA GLY A 78 23.46 -63.03 58.37
C GLY A 78 24.75 -62.92 59.14
N SER A 79 25.89 -63.20 58.47
CA SER A 79 27.21 -62.98 59.04
C SER A 79 28.24 -62.67 57.96
N ALA A 80 29.33 -62.03 58.37
CA ALA A 80 30.46 -61.74 57.49
C ALA A 80 31.72 -61.72 58.29
N THR A 81 32.91 -61.88 57.62
CA THR A 81 34.21 -61.80 58.27
C THR A 81 34.69 -60.33 58.22
N VAL A 82 35.22 -59.87 59.31
CA VAL A 82 35.78 -58.52 59.40
C VAL A 82 37.04 -58.45 58.53
N GLY A 83 37.09 -57.50 57.65
CA GLY A 83 38.20 -57.33 56.71
C GLY A 83 39.48 -56.86 57.36
N ALA A 84 40.58 -56.88 56.60
CA ALA A 84 41.91 -56.52 57.11
C ALA A 84 41.96 -55.02 57.54
N ASP A 85 41.11 -54.24 56.99
CA ASP A 85 40.94 -52.78 57.30
C ASP A 85 39.90 -52.53 58.39
N GLY A 86 39.31 -53.59 58.95
CA GLY A 86 38.28 -53.51 59.97
C GLY A 86 36.87 -53.32 59.41
N SER A 87 36.66 -53.21 58.08
CA SER A 87 35.34 -53.03 57.49
C SER A 87 34.60 -54.38 57.34
N TRP A 88 33.24 -54.28 57.26
CA TRP A 88 32.43 -55.46 57.06
C TRP A 88 31.08 -55.00 56.38
N SER A 89 30.43 -55.91 55.66
CA SER A 89 29.12 -55.71 55.08
C SER A 89 28.40 -57.08 55.06
N ILE A 90 27.13 -57.06 55.49
CA ILE A 90 26.31 -58.27 55.65
C ILE A 90 25.02 -58.07 54.84
N PRO A 91 24.91 -58.65 53.66
CA PRO A 91 23.60 -58.73 53.00
C PRO A 91 22.73 -59.76 53.79
N ALA A 92 21.46 -59.43 53.97
CA ALA A 92 20.55 -60.33 54.72
C ALA A 92 19.11 -60.07 54.15
N GLU A 93 18.21 -60.96 54.48
CA GLU A 93 16.80 -60.82 54.19
C GLU A 93 16.03 -60.85 55.48
N ILE A 94 15.08 -59.98 55.64
CA ILE A 94 14.10 -60.00 56.74
C ILE A 94 12.76 -60.47 56.16
N SER A 95 11.83 -60.96 56.99
CA SER A 95 10.63 -61.55 56.49
C SER A 95 9.45 -61.43 57.50
N GLY A 96 8.27 -61.15 56.91
CA GLY A 96 7.08 -60.93 57.73
C GLY A 96 6.90 -59.43 58.01
N ASP A 97 5.76 -58.88 57.63
CA ASP A 97 5.44 -57.45 57.76
C ASP A 97 5.25 -57.14 59.25
N ARG A 98 6.30 -56.63 59.84
CA ARG A 98 6.36 -56.25 61.24
C ARG A 98 7.61 -55.39 61.47
N ILE A 99 7.74 -54.87 62.66
CA ILE A 99 8.97 -54.20 63.09
C ILE A 99 10.04 -55.25 63.36
N HIS A 100 11.15 -55.16 62.66
CA HIS A 100 12.38 -55.96 62.82
C HIS A 100 13.36 -55.10 63.63
N ASN A 101 14.05 -55.79 64.57
CA ASN A 101 15.04 -55.15 65.44
C ASN A 101 16.40 -55.63 65.09
N LEU A 102 17.06 -54.96 64.17
CA LEU A 102 18.33 -55.43 63.60
C LEU A 102 19.51 -54.97 64.48
N SER A 103 20.36 -55.96 64.93
CA SER A 103 21.51 -55.69 65.75
C SER A 103 22.69 -56.59 65.35
N THR A 104 23.92 -56.13 65.60
CA THR A 104 25.14 -56.88 65.26
C THR A 104 25.93 -57.22 66.52
N SER A 105 26.71 -58.37 66.46
CA SER A 105 27.73 -58.71 67.44
C SER A 105 29.00 -59.15 66.75
N TYR A 106 30.13 -59.10 67.45
CA TYR A 106 31.40 -59.70 66.97
C TYR A 106 31.62 -61.05 67.69
N THR A 107 32.11 -62.02 66.94
CA THR A 107 32.61 -63.32 67.50
C THR A 107 34.08 -63.41 67.10
N ASP A 108 34.97 -63.61 68.06
CA ASP A 108 36.37 -63.71 67.81
C ASP A 108 36.75 -65.09 67.24
N ARG A 109 38.01 -65.32 66.92
CA ARG A 109 38.47 -66.56 66.32
C ARG A 109 38.49 -67.72 67.35
N ALA A 110 38.38 -67.43 68.65
CA ALA A 110 38.25 -68.45 69.71
C ALA A 110 36.80 -68.89 69.95
N GLY A 111 35.86 -68.16 69.38
CA GLY A 111 34.45 -68.46 69.49
C GLY A 111 33.72 -67.65 70.57
N ASN A 112 34.37 -66.68 71.21
CA ASN A 112 33.71 -65.85 72.22
C ASN A 112 32.89 -64.77 71.49
N GLU A 113 31.59 -64.67 71.77
CA GLU A 113 30.71 -63.67 71.17
C GLU A 113 30.48 -62.52 72.16
N GLY A 114 30.61 -61.31 71.63
CA GLY A 114 30.41 -60.07 72.37
C GLY A 114 28.94 -59.67 72.47
N ALA A 115 28.67 -58.56 73.19
CA ALA A 115 27.34 -58.06 73.33
C ALA A 115 26.84 -57.52 71.96
N LYS A 116 25.52 -57.53 71.76
CA LYS A 116 24.90 -56.97 70.56
C LYS A 116 24.97 -55.43 70.60
N SER A 117 25.00 -54.78 69.41
CA SER A 117 24.85 -53.33 69.23
C SER A 117 23.47 -52.91 69.67
N THR A 118 23.25 -51.58 69.74
CA THR A 118 21.89 -51.04 69.84
C THR A 118 21.10 -51.43 68.58
N PRO A 119 19.85 -51.90 68.73
CA PRO A 119 19.07 -52.32 67.58
C PRO A 119 18.61 -51.18 66.75
N ILE A 120 18.56 -51.37 65.43
CA ILE A 120 17.85 -50.45 64.45
C ILE A 120 16.49 -51.07 64.22
N ALA A 121 15.43 -50.31 64.47
CA ALA A 121 14.03 -50.71 64.24
C ALA A 121 13.62 -50.41 62.80
N VAL A 122 13.40 -51.49 62.03
CA VAL A 122 12.96 -51.41 60.66
C VAL A 122 11.54 -51.94 60.55
N ASP A 123 10.61 -51.18 60.08
CA ASP A 123 9.24 -51.61 59.84
C ASP A 123 9.12 -52.10 58.40
N LEU A 124 9.02 -53.38 58.20
CA LEU A 124 8.87 -53.96 56.87
C LEU A 124 7.39 -54.05 56.55
N ASP A 125 7.01 -53.43 55.46
CA ASP A 125 5.65 -53.51 54.90
C ASP A 125 5.74 -53.89 53.41
N THR A 126 5.68 -55.23 53.20
CA THR A 126 5.66 -55.77 51.84
C THR A 126 4.22 -56.07 51.40
N THR A 127 3.27 -55.85 52.30
CA THR A 127 1.90 -56.19 51.98
C THR A 127 1.09 -55.07 51.36
N UNK A 128 1.65 -53.82 51.27
CA UNK A 128 1.18 -53.25 50.77
C UNK A 128 0.95 -53.64 49.82
N THR A 129 0.56 -54.59 49.47
CA THR A 129 -0.02 -55.13 48.26
C THR A 129 -1.21 -54.29 47.76
N THR A 130 -1.62 -53.31 48.52
CA THR A 130 -2.51 -52.27 48.06
C THR A 130 -1.68 -50.97 47.92
N ALA A 131 -0.90 -50.89 46.84
CA ALA A 131 -0.48 -49.58 46.34
C ALA A 131 -1.70 -48.63 46.42
N PRO A 132 -1.49 -47.35 46.72
CA PRO A 132 -2.62 -46.40 46.74
C PRO A 132 -3.44 -46.50 45.44
N ASP A 133 -4.71 -46.21 45.53
CA ASP A 133 -5.53 -46.09 44.29
C ASP A 133 -4.90 -45.05 43.35
N ALA A 134 -5.00 -45.30 42.05
CA ALA A 134 -4.51 -44.35 41.07
C ALA A 134 -5.13 -42.96 41.26
N PRO A 135 -4.37 -41.88 41.08
CA PRO A 135 -4.96 -40.55 41.20
C PRO A 135 -6.15 -40.39 40.26
N ALA A 136 -7.22 -39.76 40.74
CA ALA A 136 -8.37 -39.39 39.96
C ALA A 136 -7.95 -38.31 38.96
N ALA A 137 -8.81 -38.00 37.98
CA ALA A 137 -8.55 -36.97 36.99
C ALA A 137 -8.11 -35.67 37.68
N ALA A 138 -6.91 -35.25 37.35
CA ALA A 138 -6.28 -34.02 37.87
C ALA A 138 -6.64 -32.81 37.03
N SER A 139 -6.58 -31.64 37.64
CA SER A 139 -6.60 -30.37 36.90
C SER A 139 -5.18 -30.05 36.43
N LEU A 140 -5.03 -29.67 35.16
CA LEU A 140 -3.76 -29.27 34.59
C LEU A 140 -3.90 -27.89 33.99
N THR A 141 -3.00 -26.97 34.37
CA THR A 141 -2.90 -25.66 33.72
C THR A 141 -1.44 -25.45 33.26
N ASP A 142 -1.27 -24.68 32.17
CA ASP A 142 0.06 -24.27 31.75
C ASP A 142 0.51 -22.99 32.47
N GLY A 143 1.71 -22.49 32.13
CA GLY A 143 2.26 -21.24 32.69
C GLY A 143 1.49 -20.00 32.30
N ASN A 144 0.63 -20.05 31.27
CA ASN A 144 -0.25 -18.97 30.85
C ASN A 144 -1.63 -19.06 31.50
N ALA A 145 -1.82 -20.04 32.41
CA ALA A 145 -3.07 -20.36 33.09
C ALA A 145 -4.16 -20.93 32.15
N GLN A 146 -3.76 -21.46 30.99
CA GLN A 146 -4.67 -22.18 30.10
C GLN A 146 -5.02 -23.54 30.73
N ASP A 147 -6.31 -23.90 30.72
CA ASP A 147 -6.77 -25.21 31.23
C ASP A 147 -6.50 -26.29 30.22
N LEU A 148 -5.60 -27.21 30.55
CA LEU A 148 -5.21 -28.37 29.75
C LEU A 148 -5.72 -29.69 30.38
N SER A 149 -6.68 -29.67 31.29
CA SER A 149 -7.20 -30.88 32.00
C SER A 149 -7.76 -31.92 31.01
N ALA A 150 -8.26 -31.50 29.88
CA ALA A 150 -8.73 -32.37 28.79
C ALA A 150 -7.65 -32.66 27.72
N GLY A 151 -6.43 -32.20 27.93
CA GLY A 151 -5.37 -32.18 26.95
C GLY A 151 -5.44 -30.93 26.07
N GLY A 152 -4.51 -30.78 25.12
CA GLY A 152 -4.51 -29.65 24.21
C GLY A 152 -3.14 -29.18 23.78
N LEU A 153 -3.13 -28.05 23.08
CA LEU A 153 -1.94 -27.40 22.55
C LEU A 153 -1.56 -26.20 23.43
N THR A 154 -0.27 -26.01 23.66
CA THR A 154 0.23 -24.87 24.45
C THR A 154 1.61 -24.42 23.96
N ASN A 155 1.89 -23.14 24.16
CA ASN A 155 3.25 -22.60 23.94
C ASN A 155 4.05 -22.43 25.23
N SER A 156 3.52 -22.87 26.37
CA SER A 156 4.23 -22.78 27.64
C SER A 156 4.80 -24.14 28.05
N PRO A 157 6.10 -24.28 28.32
CA PRO A 157 6.63 -25.52 28.86
C PRO A 157 6.31 -25.72 30.35
N GLU A 158 5.90 -24.68 31.06
CA GLU A 158 5.58 -24.74 32.47
C GLU A 158 4.19 -25.35 32.68
N MET A 159 4.12 -26.40 33.54
CA MET A 159 2.88 -27.10 33.86
C MET A 159 2.61 -26.97 35.34
N ASN A 160 1.35 -26.85 35.71
CA ASN A 160 0.92 -26.92 37.11
C ASN A 160 -0.23 -27.92 37.21
N MET A 161 0.07 -29.13 37.75
CA MET A 161 -0.92 -30.18 37.94
C MET A 161 -1.41 -30.15 39.37
N SER A 162 -2.71 -30.31 39.62
CA SER A 162 -3.26 -30.33 40.93
C SER A 162 -4.39 -31.36 41.04
N GLY A 163 -4.61 -31.86 42.25
CA GLY A 163 -5.65 -32.85 42.46
C GLY A 163 -5.96 -33.05 43.93
N SER A 164 -6.77 -34.08 44.21
CA SER A 164 -7.15 -34.46 45.56
C SER A 164 -7.42 -35.97 45.65
N GLY A 165 -7.52 -36.51 46.86
CA GLY A 165 -7.88 -37.88 47.09
C GLY A 165 -6.73 -38.80 47.45
N GLY A 166 -5.51 -38.29 47.57
CA GLY A 166 -4.37 -39.06 48.10
C GLY A 166 -4.42 -39.14 49.63
N THR A 167 -3.68 -40.07 50.22
CA THR A 167 -3.51 -40.16 51.69
C THR A 167 -2.44 -39.12 52.11
N ALA A 168 -2.72 -38.39 53.18
CA ALA A 168 -1.78 -37.40 53.71
C ALA A 168 -0.40 -38.03 53.96
N GLY A 169 0.63 -37.47 53.38
CA GLY A 169 1.98 -38.00 53.49
C GLY A 169 2.44 -38.84 52.29
N ASP A 170 1.52 -39.30 51.44
CA ASP A 170 1.93 -39.95 50.17
C ASP A 170 2.66 -38.92 49.30
N THR A 171 3.49 -39.43 48.40
CA THR A 171 4.14 -38.64 47.35
C THR A 171 3.36 -38.82 46.06
N VAL A 172 2.86 -37.71 45.45
CA VAL A 172 2.35 -37.72 44.07
C VAL A 172 3.50 -37.51 43.14
N ASN A 173 3.63 -38.35 42.13
CA ASN A 173 4.65 -38.28 41.08
C ASN A 173 3.99 -37.94 39.77
N LEU A 174 4.61 -37.06 38.97
CA LEU A 174 4.19 -36.71 37.63
C LEU A 174 5.22 -37.23 36.63
N TYR A 175 4.72 -37.92 35.63
CA TYR A 175 5.54 -38.51 34.56
C TYR A 175 5.14 -37.93 33.21
N ASP A 176 6.14 -37.77 32.35
CA ASP A 176 5.96 -37.61 30.93
C ASP A 176 6.43 -38.88 30.24
N GLY A 177 5.48 -39.64 29.68
CA GLY A 177 5.75 -41.00 29.26
C GLY A 177 6.29 -41.80 30.44
N ASP A 178 7.53 -42.31 30.37
CA ASP A 178 8.16 -43.04 31.47
C ASP A 178 9.12 -42.19 32.30
N THR A 179 9.27 -40.92 31.99
CA THR A 179 10.21 -40.01 32.68
C THR A 179 9.53 -39.30 33.83
N LEU A 180 10.05 -39.41 35.03
CA LEU A 180 9.59 -38.65 36.19
C LEU A 180 10.02 -37.18 36.00
N ILE A 181 9.08 -36.28 35.99
CA ILE A 181 9.34 -34.85 35.77
C ILE A 181 8.99 -33.95 36.98
N GLY A 182 8.37 -34.54 38.02
CA GLY A 182 8.08 -33.79 39.25
C GLY A 182 7.46 -34.66 40.33
N SER A 183 7.59 -34.22 41.59
CA SER A 183 6.93 -34.88 42.73
C SER A 183 6.49 -33.83 43.75
N ALA A 184 5.43 -34.16 44.51
CA ALA A 184 4.95 -33.35 45.63
C ALA A 184 4.35 -34.22 46.71
N ILE A 185 4.30 -33.74 47.96
CA ILE A 185 3.69 -34.45 49.08
C ILE A 185 2.17 -34.11 49.12
N VAL A 186 1.37 -35.13 49.36
CA VAL A 186 -0.07 -34.95 49.55
C VAL A 186 -0.31 -34.28 50.94
N GLU A 187 -1.01 -33.19 50.92
CA GLU A 187 -1.29 -32.37 52.09
C GLU A 187 -2.26 -33.08 53.07
N ALA A 188 -2.39 -32.54 54.29
CA ALA A 188 -3.21 -33.15 55.34
C ALA A 188 -4.73 -33.24 54.98
N ASP A 189 -5.19 -32.42 54.02
CA ASP A 189 -6.58 -32.47 53.53
C ASP A 189 -6.76 -33.37 52.29
N GLY A 190 -5.70 -34.05 51.89
CA GLY A 190 -5.68 -34.93 50.72
C GLY A 190 -5.45 -34.21 49.40
N SER A 191 -5.24 -32.88 49.41
CA SER A 191 -4.94 -32.12 48.18
C SER A 191 -3.45 -32.12 47.89
N TRP A 192 -3.12 -31.79 46.60
CA TRP A 192 -1.73 -31.63 46.17
C TRP A 192 -1.64 -30.74 44.99
N THR A 193 -0.52 -30.06 44.84
CA THR A 193 -0.19 -29.21 43.68
C THR A 193 1.27 -29.51 43.29
N LEU A 194 1.47 -29.69 41.99
CA LEU A 194 2.78 -30.16 41.46
C LEU A 194 3.17 -29.32 40.26
N PRO A 195 4.08 -28.34 40.40
CA PRO A 195 4.67 -27.64 39.28
C PRO A 195 5.71 -28.53 38.61
N ALA A 196 5.77 -28.50 37.29
CA ALA A 196 6.72 -29.25 36.48
C ALA A 196 7.04 -28.50 35.19
N THR A 197 8.03 -28.95 34.44
CA THR A 197 8.39 -28.41 33.15
C THR A 197 8.51 -29.56 32.15
N ILE A 198 7.84 -29.45 31.02
CA ILE A 198 8.00 -30.35 29.88
C ILE A 198 8.98 -29.72 28.88
N SER A 199 9.57 -30.52 28.02
CA SER A 199 10.62 -30.01 27.11
C SER A 199 10.64 -30.72 25.77
N GLY A 200 10.86 -29.96 24.70
CA GLY A 200 10.83 -30.43 23.33
C GLY A 200 9.48 -30.20 22.69
N ASP A 201 9.47 -29.57 21.51
CA ASP A 201 8.23 -29.26 20.78
C ASP A 201 7.67 -30.55 20.16
N THR A 202 6.95 -31.33 20.99
CA THR A 202 6.39 -32.64 20.65
C THR A 202 5.10 -32.87 21.48
N ALA A 203 4.49 -34.00 21.21
CA ALA A 203 3.38 -34.49 22.04
C ALA A 203 3.92 -35.13 23.32
N HIS A 204 3.38 -34.73 24.46
CA HIS A 204 3.68 -35.21 25.80
C HIS A 204 2.48 -35.99 26.35
N SER A 205 2.77 -37.03 27.18
CA SER A 205 1.73 -37.88 27.76
C SER A 205 1.89 -37.87 29.29
N LEU A 206 1.17 -36.97 29.94
CA LEU A 206 1.31 -36.68 31.37
C LEU A 206 0.46 -37.64 32.19
N THR A 207 1.07 -38.37 33.15
CA THR A 207 0.40 -39.30 34.05
C THR A 207 0.86 -39.05 35.46
N THR A 208 0.02 -39.38 36.46
CA THR A 208 0.39 -39.29 37.87
C THR A 208 0.23 -40.62 38.55
N SER A 209 1.04 -40.82 39.60
CA SER A 209 0.87 -41.95 40.55
C SER A 209 1.03 -41.44 41.98
N TYR A 210 0.56 -42.20 42.92
CA TYR A 210 0.87 -41.99 44.35
C TYR A 210 1.92 -43.03 44.78
N THR A 211 2.84 -42.64 45.65
CA THR A 211 3.77 -43.53 46.35
C THR A 211 3.57 -43.32 47.83
N ASP A 212 3.29 -44.41 48.56
CA ASP A 212 3.09 -44.32 50.03
C ASP A 212 4.46 -44.10 50.72
N PRO A 213 4.48 -43.83 52.03
CA PRO A 213 5.75 -43.67 52.76
C PRO A 213 6.63 -44.93 52.84
N ALA A 214 6.08 -46.13 52.56
CA ALA A 214 6.83 -47.34 52.47
C ALA A 214 7.49 -47.55 51.08
N GLY A 215 7.08 -46.74 50.07
CA GLY A 215 7.65 -46.85 48.72
C GLY A 215 6.78 -47.67 47.77
N ASN A 216 5.58 -48.08 48.14
CA ASN A 216 4.67 -48.80 47.23
C ASN A 216 4.02 -47.79 46.28
N GLU A 217 4.20 -47.93 44.95
CA GLU A 217 3.67 -47.03 43.94
C GLU A 217 2.40 -47.59 43.31
N SER A 218 1.40 -46.73 43.17
CA SER A 218 0.12 -47.03 42.51
C SER A 218 0.26 -47.24 41.02
N VAL A 219 -0.74 -47.78 40.37
CA VAL A 219 -0.85 -47.70 38.91
C VAL A 219 -1.03 -46.22 38.53
N ARG A 220 -0.58 -45.86 37.32
CA ARG A 220 -0.66 -44.47 36.83
C ARG A 220 -2.09 -44.09 36.45
N SER A 221 -2.41 -42.83 36.57
CA SER A 221 -3.67 -42.24 36.09
C SER A 221 -3.84 -42.42 34.58
N ALA A 222 -5.03 -42.11 34.08
CA ALA A 222 -5.25 -41.92 32.65
C ALA A 222 -4.34 -40.77 32.15
N PRO A 223 -3.78 -40.86 30.94
CA PRO A 223 -2.89 -39.84 30.44
C PRO A 223 -3.62 -38.59 30.00
N ILE A 224 -3.02 -37.42 30.23
CA ILE A 224 -3.41 -36.13 29.64
C ILE A 224 -2.43 -35.87 28.52
N ALA A 225 -2.94 -35.77 27.26
CA ALA A 225 -2.13 -35.53 26.08
C ALA A 225 -1.96 -34.02 25.87
N VAL A 226 -0.74 -33.51 25.96
CA VAL A 226 -0.39 -32.11 25.77
C VAL A 226 0.59 -32.02 24.58
N GLU A 227 0.29 -31.13 23.63
CA GLU A 227 1.20 -30.83 22.54
C GLU A 227 1.90 -29.51 22.86
N LEU A 228 3.24 -29.54 23.01
CA LEU A 228 4.03 -28.34 23.25
C LEU A 228 4.57 -27.83 21.91
N ASP A 229 4.32 -26.53 21.64
CA ASP A 229 4.89 -25.82 20.50
C ASP A 229 5.33 -24.43 20.96
N THR A 230 6.63 -24.21 21.05
CA THR A 230 7.22 -22.93 21.48
C THR A 230 7.80 -22.13 20.30
N ALA A 231 7.62 -22.63 19.06
CA ALA A 231 8.25 -22.05 17.88
C ALA A 231 7.34 -20.94 17.29
N ALA A 232 7.81 -19.70 17.33
CA ALA A 232 7.07 -18.59 16.72
C ALA A 232 7.02 -18.75 15.18
N PRO A 233 5.90 -18.36 14.54
CA PRO A 233 5.82 -18.37 13.08
C PRO A 233 6.94 -17.53 12.44
N LEU A 234 7.44 -17.97 11.30
CA LEU A 234 8.50 -17.26 10.57
C LEU A 234 7.88 -16.33 9.50
N ASN A 235 8.67 -15.32 9.10
CA ASN A 235 8.37 -14.45 7.96
C ASN A 235 7.11 -13.60 8.13
N ALA A 236 6.99 -12.89 9.23
CA ALA A 236 6.00 -11.80 9.33
C ALA A 236 6.51 -10.63 8.48
N ILE A 237 6.28 -10.67 7.16
CA ILE A 237 6.76 -9.67 6.20
C ILE A 237 5.56 -9.08 5.46
N ILE A 238 5.50 -7.75 5.40
CA ILE A 238 4.54 -7.03 4.56
C ILE A 238 5.18 -6.93 3.18
N ASP A 239 4.67 -7.67 2.21
CA ASP A 239 5.18 -7.70 0.83
C ASP A 239 4.65 -6.51 0.02
N ALA A 240 3.39 -6.16 0.20
CA ALA A 240 2.77 -5.04 -0.51
C ALA A 240 1.68 -4.39 0.32
N VAL A 241 1.53 -3.08 0.11
CA VAL A 241 0.40 -2.28 0.61
C VAL A 241 -0.21 -1.59 -0.60
N THR A 242 -1.51 -1.76 -0.82
CA THR A 242 -2.19 -1.27 -2.02
C THR A 242 -3.16 -0.15 -1.69
N ASP A 243 -3.17 0.83 -2.60
CA ASP A 243 -4.10 1.93 -2.65
C ASP A 243 -5.05 1.66 -3.82
N ASN A 244 -6.34 1.67 -3.59
CA ASN A 244 -7.35 1.46 -4.61
C ASN A 244 -8.26 2.68 -4.79
N THR A 245 -7.85 3.83 -4.24
CA THR A 245 -8.64 5.06 -4.22
C THR A 245 -7.86 6.19 -4.88
N GLY A 246 -8.55 7.13 -5.52
CA GLY A 246 -7.92 8.31 -6.11
C GLY A 246 -7.02 8.02 -7.30
N THR A 247 -6.04 8.89 -7.50
CA THR A 247 -5.13 8.83 -8.66
C THR A 247 -3.79 8.18 -8.36
N VAL A 248 -3.42 8.04 -7.08
CA VAL A 248 -2.18 7.35 -6.68
C VAL A 248 -2.53 5.89 -6.42
N THR A 249 -2.27 5.05 -7.39
CA THR A 249 -2.54 3.62 -7.28
C THR A 249 -1.21 2.89 -7.30
N ASN A 250 -0.86 2.21 -6.34
CA ASN A 250 0.02 1.12 -6.09
C ASN A 250 1.37 0.85 -6.65
N PRO A 251 2.18 0.08 -6.01
CA PRO A 251 2.10 -0.24 -4.57
C PRO A 251 2.65 0.90 -3.74
N LEU A 252 2.11 1.07 -2.55
CA LEU A 252 2.62 2.05 -1.59
C LEU A 252 3.94 1.58 -0.99
N HIS A 253 4.82 2.53 -0.71
CA HIS A 253 6.08 2.28 0.00
C HIS A 253 6.00 2.87 1.41
N SER A 254 6.84 2.39 2.31
CA SER A 254 6.87 2.96 3.67
C SER A 254 7.21 4.46 3.60
N GLY A 255 6.37 5.29 4.19
CA GLY A 255 6.42 6.74 4.12
C GLY A 255 5.55 7.37 3.04
N SER A 256 4.81 6.57 2.26
CA SER A 256 3.91 7.09 1.22
C SER A 256 2.72 7.84 1.82
N TRP A 257 2.20 8.75 1.02
CA TRP A 257 0.91 9.41 1.25
C TRP A 257 -0.16 8.66 0.46
N THR A 258 -1.38 8.60 0.99
CA THR A 258 -2.51 7.90 0.38
C THR A 258 -3.83 8.51 0.84
N ASP A 259 -4.82 8.52 -0.02
CA ASP A 259 -6.21 8.83 0.37
C ASP A 259 -6.98 7.55 0.70
N GLU A 260 -6.37 6.38 0.52
CA GLU A 260 -6.98 5.09 0.87
C GLU A 260 -7.03 4.93 2.40
N LYS A 261 -8.22 4.91 2.95
CA LYS A 261 -8.45 4.77 4.41
C LYS A 261 -8.52 3.32 4.87
N GLN A 262 -8.64 2.38 3.95
CA GLN A 262 -8.63 0.95 4.28
C GLN A 262 -7.64 0.20 3.38
N PRO A 263 -6.35 0.62 3.40
CA PRO A 263 -5.37 0.00 2.51
C PRO A 263 -5.30 -1.50 2.74
N GLN A 264 -5.13 -2.26 1.68
CA GLN A 264 -4.95 -3.71 1.79
C GLN A 264 -3.47 -4.02 1.91
N LEU A 265 -3.09 -4.64 3.04
CA LEU A 265 -1.76 -5.16 3.26
C LEU A 265 -1.75 -6.64 2.89
N SER A 266 -0.70 -7.08 2.25
CA SER A 266 -0.53 -8.48 1.86
C SER A 266 0.90 -8.95 2.09
N GLY A 267 1.04 -10.26 2.27
CA GLY A 267 2.35 -10.86 2.48
C GLY A 267 2.28 -12.37 2.48
N THR A 268 3.42 -12.97 2.87
CA THR A 268 3.54 -14.42 2.97
C THR A 268 4.10 -14.79 4.34
N ALA A 269 3.68 -15.93 4.85
CA ALA A 269 4.11 -16.52 6.10
C ALA A 269 4.67 -17.91 5.84
N SER A 270 5.29 -18.51 6.86
CA SER A 270 5.89 -19.85 6.75
C SER A 270 4.86 -20.96 6.53
N GLU A 271 3.59 -20.72 6.89
CA GLU A 271 2.56 -21.76 6.90
C GLU A 271 1.15 -21.17 6.83
N GLY A 272 0.20 -22.01 6.49
CA GLY A 272 -1.21 -21.67 6.49
C GLY A 272 -1.88 -21.86 7.83
N GLY A 273 -3.00 -21.18 8.04
CA GLY A 273 -3.81 -21.30 9.25
C GLY A 273 -3.40 -20.37 10.39
N LEU A 274 -2.37 -19.53 10.19
CA LEU A 274 -1.96 -18.54 11.19
C LEU A 274 -2.98 -17.42 11.27
N ARG A 275 -3.22 -16.91 12.46
CA ARG A 275 -4.02 -15.70 12.66
C ARG A 275 -3.14 -14.49 12.38
N VAL A 276 -3.63 -13.61 11.50
CA VAL A 276 -2.97 -12.35 11.12
C VAL A 276 -3.67 -11.22 11.86
N GLU A 277 -2.93 -10.36 12.55
CA GLU A 277 -3.45 -9.15 13.18
C GLU A 277 -2.71 -7.93 12.62
N LEU A 278 -3.45 -7.02 12.00
CA LEU A 278 -2.95 -5.70 11.64
C LEU A 278 -3.04 -4.80 12.87
N ARG A 279 -1.95 -4.14 13.23
CA ARG A 279 -1.85 -3.35 14.46
C ARG A 279 -1.32 -1.95 14.19
N ASP A 280 -1.78 -0.99 15.01
CA ASP A 280 -1.25 0.38 15.00
C ASP A 280 0.00 0.51 15.90
N GLN A 281 0.52 1.72 15.98
CA GLN A 281 1.72 2.06 16.78
C GLN A 281 1.51 1.87 18.29
N ASP A 282 0.27 1.81 18.76
CA ASP A 282 -0.06 1.59 20.17
C ASP A 282 -0.36 0.12 20.48
N GLY A 283 -0.32 -0.74 19.45
CA GLY A 283 -0.59 -2.16 19.55
C GLY A 283 -2.06 -2.53 19.46
N ASN A 284 -2.95 -1.58 19.16
CA ASN A 284 -4.39 -1.90 18.98
C ASN A 284 -4.58 -2.67 17.67
N VAL A 285 -5.46 -3.66 17.70
CA VAL A 285 -5.78 -4.46 16.50
C VAL A 285 -6.74 -3.65 15.63
N LEU A 286 -6.33 -3.39 14.39
CA LEU A 286 -7.10 -2.66 13.39
C LEU A 286 -7.89 -3.59 12.46
N GLY A 287 -7.42 -4.83 12.27
CA GLY A 287 -8.06 -5.81 11.42
C GLY A 287 -7.45 -7.19 11.59
N THR A 288 -8.16 -8.24 11.19
CA THR A 288 -7.68 -9.63 11.33
C THR A 288 -7.96 -10.44 10.07
N ALA A 289 -7.11 -11.47 9.86
CA ALA A 289 -7.26 -12.42 8.77
C ALA A 289 -6.67 -13.77 9.19
N ILE A 290 -6.75 -14.76 8.31
CA ILE A 290 -6.10 -16.08 8.49
C ILE A 290 -5.25 -16.32 7.23
N THR A 291 -4.03 -16.84 7.39
CA THR A 291 -3.21 -17.20 6.24
C THR A 291 -3.83 -18.36 5.46
N ASP A 292 -3.77 -18.28 4.14
CA ASP A 292 -4.19 -19.35 3.23
C ASP A 292 -3.27 -20.58 3.38
N PRO A 293 -3.68 -21.74 2.86
CA PRO A 293 -2.86 -22.96 3.00
C PRO A 293 -1.46 -22.87 2.40
N ASP A 294 -1.22 -21.94 1.48
CA ASP A 294 0.10 -21.68 0.90
C ASP A 294 0.92 -20.65 1.67
N GLY A 295 0.39 -20.14 2.79
CA GLY A 295 1.01 -19.13 3.62
C GLY A 295 0.72 -17.69 3.21
N SER A 296 0.03 -17.44 2.11
CA SER A 296 -0.31 -16.07 1.70
C SER A 296 -1.40 -15.48 2.61
N TRP A 297 -1.39 -14.15 2.76
CA TRP A 297 -2.39 -13.47 3.58
C TRP A 297 -2.67 -12.07 3.05
N ARG A 298 -3.88 -11.57 3.35
CA ARG A 298 -4.32 -10.21 3.09
C ARG A 298 -5.11 -9.71 4.28
N VAL A 299 -4.88 -8.46 4.67
CA VAL A 299 -5.60 -7.84 5.78
C VAL A 299 -5.77 -6.34 5.51
N SER A 300 -6.91 -5.80 5.85
CA SER A 300 -7.20 -4.36 5.81
C SER A 300 -7.73 -3.92 7.18
N PRO A 301 -7.65 -2.62 7.50
CA PRO A 301 -8.34 -2.13 8.69
C PRO A 301 -9.86 -2.38 8.60
N ASP A 302 -10.47 -2.85 9.67
CA ASP A 302 -11.93 -3.07 9.76
C ASP A 302 -12.72 -1.76 9.70
N MET A 303 -12.08 -0.65 10.09
CA MET A 303 -12.68 0.70 10.09
C MET A 303 -11.75 1.66 9.36
N PRO A 304 -12.30 2.67 8.65
CA PRO A 304 -11.45 3.65 7.97
C PRO A 304 -10.48 4.34 8.92
N LEU A 305 -9.22 4.41 8.51
CA LEU A 305 -8.17 5.12 9.24
C LEU A 305 -8.45 6.62 9.22
N ALA A 306 -8.15 7.32 10.31
CA ALA A 306 -8.23 8.78 10.36
C ALA A 306 -7.06 9.41 9.57
N ASN A 307 -7.26 10.66 9.12
CA ASN A 307 -6.20 11.43 8.49
C ASN A 307 -5.08 11.68 9.51
N ALA A 308 -3.98 10.95 9.37
CA ALA A 308 -2.83 10.98 10.29
C ALA A 308 -1.66 10.19 9.72
N GLU A 309 -0.54 10.29 10.41
CA GLU A 309 0.57 9.37 10.19
C GLU A 309 0.31 8.08 10.98
N TRP A 310 0.44 6.94 10.35
CA TRP A 310 0.26 5.61 10.91
C TRP A 310 1.56 4.83 10.81
N SER A 311 1.84 4.04 11.84
CA SER A 311 2.90 3.04 11.84
C SER A 311 2.24 1.68 12.03
N LEU A 312 2.09 0.94 10.94
CA LEU A 312 1.37 -0.32 10.87
C LEU A 312 2.33 -1.49 11.01
N THR A 313 1.96 -2.48 11.83
CA THR A 313 2.67 -3.76 11.93
C THR A 313 1.70 -4.90 11.74
N VAL A 314 2.21 -6.04 11.28
CA VAL A 314 1.44 -7.27 11.17
C VAL A 314 2.01 -8.28 12.16
N ARG A 315 1.15 -8.84 12.99
CA ARG A 315 1.49 -9.93 13.91
C ARG A 315 0.90 -11.23 13.38
N LEU A 316 1.75 -12.24 13.21
CA LEU A 316 1.34 -13.62 12.93
C LEU A 316 1.26 -14.38 14.25
N ILE A 317 0.20 -15.15 14.44
CA ILE A 317 -0.02 -15.94 15.67
C ILE A 317 -0.43 -17.35 15.25
N ASP A 318 0.28 -18.37 15.76
CA ASP A 318 -0.03 -19.78 15.50
C ASP A 318 -1.15 -20.29 16.42
N ALA A 319 -1.49 -21.55 16.27
CA ALA A 319 -2.55 -22.19 17.06
C ALA A 319 -2.15 -22.38 18.53
N ALA A 320 -0.86 -22.43 18.84
CA ALA A 320 -0.34 -22.53 20.22
C ALA A 320 -0.30 -21.16 20.91
N GLY A 321 -0.34 -20.06 20.13
CA GLY A 321 -0.28 -18.70 20.64
C GLY A 321 1.10 -18.04 20.52
N ASN A 322 2.08 -18.69 19.88
CA ASN A 322 3.36 -18.03 19.63
C ASN A 322 3.20 -16.99 18.53
N SER A 323 3.93 -15.90 18.59
CA SER A 323 3.75 -14.81 17.63
C SER A 323 5.06 -14.22 17.15
N SER A 324 5.01 -13.63 15.94
CA SER A 324 6.08 -12.82 15.39
C SER A 324 5.49 -11.56 14.75
N ASP A 325 6.26 -10.48 14.78
CA ASP A 325 5.84 -9.17 14.25
C ASP A 325 6.68 -8.83 13.00
N SER A 326 6.04 -8.14 12.05
CA SER A 326 6.73 -7.54 10.92
C SER A 326 7.51 -6.29 11.34
N ASP A 327 8.38 -5.83 10.46
CA ASP A 327 8.86 -4.45 10.54
C ASP A 327 7.67 -3.49 10.38
N ALA A 328 7.82 -2.29 10.93
CA ALA A 328 6.78 -1.27 10.85
C ALA A 328 6.72 -0.66 9.44
N PHE A 329 5.51 -0.48 8.92
CA PHE A 329 5.23 0.19 7.65
C PHE A 329 4.59 1.54 7.96
N SER A 330 5.29 2.64 7.62
CA SER A 330 4.76 4.00 7.83
C SER A 330 3.84 4.40 6.69
N LEU A 331 2.75 5.09 6.99
CA LEU A 331 1.77 5.54 6.00
C LEU A 331 1.16 6.87 6.46
N HIS A 332 1.07 7.85 5.54
CA HIS A 332 0.38 9.11 5.78
C HIS A 332 -0.99 9.06 5.09
N VAL A 333 -2.05 8.93 5.86
CA VAL A 333 -3.42 8.90 5.33
C VAL A 333 -3.98 10.32 5.33
N ASP A 334 -4.45 10.81 4.15
CA ASP A 334 -5.06 12.13 4.04
C ASP A 334 -6.03 12.19 2.84
N ASP A 335 -7.33 12.09 3.10
CA ASP A 335 -8.38 12.24 2.10
C ASP A 335 -8.90 13.68 1.95
N THR A 336 -8.16 14.66 2.47
CA THR A 336 -8.56 16.07 2.43
C THR A 336 -8.53 16.58 0.98
N VAL A 337 -9.68 17.06 0.49
CA VAL A 337 -9.77 17.63 -0.84
C VAL A 337 -8.96 18.95 -0.88
N PRO A 338 -7.94 19.05 -1.76
CA PRO A 338 -7.16 20.29 -1.83
C PRO A 338 -7.97 21.45 -2.39
N ALA A 339 -7.62 22.67 -1.99
CA ALA A 339 -8.25 23.88 -2.51
C ALA A 339 -7.92 24.09 -3.99
N ALA A 340 -8.80 24.78 -4.72
CA ALA A 340 -8.56 25.15 -6.12
C ALA A 340 -7.20 25.89 -6.22
N PRO A 341 -6.36 25.53 -7.20
CA PRO A 341 -5.07 26.20 -7.39
C PRO A 341 -5.28 27.58 -8.00
N THR A 342 -4.21 28.35 -8.07
CA THR A 342 -4.23 29.61 -8.82
C THR A 342 -3.29 29.54 -10.01
N ILE A 343 -3.69 30.14 -11.13
CA ILE A 343 -2.80 30.53 -12.22
C ILE A 343 -2.49 32.00 -11.97
N GLY A 344 -1.24 32.33 -11.71
CA GLY A 344 -0.83 33.68 -11.32
C GLY A 344 -0.49 34.56 -12.50
N ASN A 345 0.32 34.08 -13.40
CA ASN A 345 0.77 34.84 -14.55
C ASN A 345 1.38 33.95 -15.64
N LEU A 346 1.48 34.52 -16.83
CA LEU A 346 2.25 34.00 -17.95
C LEU A 346 3.50 34.87 -18.13
N VAL A 347 4.65 34.30 -18.42
CA VAL A 347 5.88 35.05 -18.69
C VAL A 347 6.23 34.90 -20.15
N ASP A 348 6.32 36.03 -20.81
CA ASP A 348 6.76 36.19 -22.21
C ASP A 348 8.22 36.61 -22.19
N ASN A 349 9.07 35.89 -22.91
CA ASN A 349 10.50 36.20 -23.00
C ASN A 349 10.98 36.40 -24.43
N VAL A 350 10.08 36.58 -25.40
CA VAL A 350 10.34 36.67 -26.83
C VAL A 350 9.79 37.99 -27.37
N GLY A 351 10.34 38.47 -28.49
CA GLY A 351 9.81 39.65 -29.20
C GLY A 351 10.17 40.97 -28.56
N LEU A 352 9.39 41.98 -28.90
CA LEU A 352 9.59 43.36 -28.45
C LEU A 352 8.93 43.63 -27.10
N GLU A 353 7.81 42.96 -26.85
CA GLU A 353 7.05 43.10 -25.63
C GLU A 353 7.27 41.86 -24.76
N THR A 354 8.14 41.96 -23.76
CA THR A 354 8.48 40.86 -22.89
C THR A 354 8.07 41.18 -21.45
N GLY A 355 7.83 40.15 -20.65
CA GLY A 355 7.53 40.35 -19.25
C GLY A 355 6.42 39.47 -18.72
N THR A 356 5.78 39.92 -17.66
CA THR A 356 4.73 39.18 -16.96
C THR A 356 3.36 39.61 -17.51
N LEU A 357 2.64 38.66 -18.04
CA LEU A 357 1.34 38.87 -18.66
C LEU A 357 0.21 38.35 -17.73
N SER A 358 -0.93 38.99 -17.80
CA SER A 358 -2.16 38.61 -17.09
C SER A 358 -3.12 37.88 -18.02
N SER A 359 -4.17 37.32 -17.46
CA SER A 359 -5.27 36.74 -18.27
C SER A 359 -5.82 37.77 -19.24
N GLY A 360 -6.04 37.37 -20.49
CA GLY A 360 -6.51 38.19 -21.59
C GLY A 360 -5.43 38.83 -22.44
N SER A 361 -4.15 38.61 -22.13
CA SER A 361 -3.02 39.19 -22.89
C SER A 361 -2.75 38.44 -24.19
N ILE A 362 -2.03 39.15 -25.09
CA ILE A 362 -1.53 38.58 -26.35
C ILE A 362 -0.01 38.38 -26.17
N THR A 363 0.52 37.31 -26.73
CA THR A 363 1.96 36.99 -26.69
C THR A 363 2.42 36.40 -28.03
N ASP A 364 3.67 36.62 -28.41
CA ASP A 364 4.29 35.92 -29.54
C ASP A 364 5.27 34.83 -29.09
N ASP A 365 5.37 34.61 -27.79
CA ASP A 365 6.21 33.55 -27.22
C ASP A 365 5.51 32.20 -27.37
N THR A 366 5.99 31.36 -28.29
CA THR A 366 5.42 30.03 -28.54
C THR A 366 5.71 29.03 -27.44
N SER A 367 6.54 29.40 -26.46
CA SER A 367 6.87 28.54 -25.32
C SER A 367 6.84 29.32 -23.99
N PRO A 368 5.76 30.04 -23.72
CA PRO A 368 5.69 30.90 -22.54
C PRO A 368 5.70 30.09 -21.23
N THR A 369 6.08 30.73 -20.12
CA THR A 369 6.10 30.08 -18.82
C THR A 369 4.90 30.49 -18.00
N LEU A 370 4.03 29.53 -17.68
CA LEU A 370 2.88 29.71 -16.80
C LEU A 370 3.29 29.44 -15.36
N ASN A 371 2.90 30.30 -14.43
CA ASN A 371 3.25 30.15 -12.99
C ASN A 371 2.00 30.24 -12.12
N GLY A 372 2.03 29.48 -11.00
CA GLY A 372 0.89 29.50 -10.11
C GLY A 372 1.18 28.91 -8.73
N SER A 373 0.11 28.66 -7.98
CA SER A 373 0.20 28.02 -6.66
C SER A 373 -0.83 26.88 -6.53
N GLY A 374 -0.50 25.88 -5.70
CA GLY A 374 -1.32 24.69 -5.49
C GLY A 374 -0.96 23.96 -4.21
N PRO A 375 -1.47 22.74 -4.00
CA PRO A 375 -1.17 21.97 -2.79
C PRO A 375 0.31 21.57 -2.75
N ALA A 376 0.97 21.90 -1.65
CA ALA A 376 2.40 21.62 -1.48
C ALA A 376 2.70 20.13 -1.68
N ASN A 377 3.77 19.82 -2.41
CA ASN A 377 4.22 18.47 -2.77
C ASN A 377 3.20 17.64 -3.57
N GLY A 378 2.10 18.25 -4.01
CA GLY A 378 1.13 17.61 -4.89
C GLY A 378 1.48 17.85 -6.37
N GLN A 379 0.47 17.73 -7.24
CA GLN A 379 0.63 17.96 -8.69
C GLN A 379 -0.47 18.88 -9.20
N ILE A 380 -0.21 19.49 -10.35
CA ILE A 380 -1.21 20.27 -11.10
C ILE A 380 -1.35 19.67 -12.50
N VAL A 381 -2.55 19.30 -12.87
CA VAL A 381 -2.91 18.97 -14.24
C VAL A 381 -3.33 20.26 -14.92
N ILE A 382 -2.61 20.68 -15.96
CA ILE A 382 -2.92 21.87 -16.77
C ILE A 382 -3.77 21.42 -17.93
N MET A 383 -4.89 22.10 -18.12
CA MET A 383 -5.85 21.77 -19.19
C MET A 383 -6.05 22.98 -20.09
N ASN A 384 -6.22 22.77 -21.38
CA ASN A 384 -6.65 23.76 -22.35
C ASN A 384 -8.06 23.40 -22.81
N ASN A 385 -9.04 24.28 -22.60
CA ASN A 385 -10.45 24.02 -22.90
C ASN A 385 -10.94 22.70 -22.27
N GLY A 386 -10.49 22.40 -21.04
CA GLY A 386 -10.86 21.17 -20.33
C GLY A 386 -10.06 19.92 -20.72
N VAL A 387 -9.18 19.99 -21.71
CA VAL A 387 -8.35 18.86 -22.16
C VAL A 387 -6.99 18.93 -21.47
N PRO A 388 -6.55 17.89 -20.76
CA PRO A 388 -5.22 17.85 -20.13
C PRO A 388 -4.09 17.98 -21.17
N ILE A 389 -3.17 18.91 -20.91
CA ILE A 389 -2.01 19.14 -21.79
C ILE A 389 -0.68 18.92 -21.06
N ALA A 390 -0.66 18.93 -19.73
CA ALA A 390 0.55 18.71 -18.94
C ALA A 390 0.20 18.42 -17.49
N THR A 391 1.13 17.71 -16.81
CA THR A 391 1.11 17.57 -15.35
C THR A 391 2.45 18.06 -14.82
N VAL A 392 2.42 18.89 -13.76
CA VAL A 392 3.62 19.46 -13.14
C VAL A 392 3.59 19.27 -11.63
N ASP A 393 4.76 19.07 -11.03
CA ASP A 393 4.89 18.96 -9.57
C ASP A 393 4.78 20.32 -8.89
N VAL A 394 4.18 20.33 -7.72
CA VAL A 394 4.08 21.51 -6.86
C VAL A 394 5.20 21.43 -5.81
N SER A 395 5.96 22.49 -5.67
CA SER A 395 7.05 22.57 -4.69
C SER A 395 6.52 22.50 -3.25
N ALA A 396 7.42 22.26 -2.30
CA ALA A 396 7.08 22.31 -0.86
C ALA A 396 6.57 23.66 -0.40
N SER A 397 6.85 24.76 -1.14
CA SER A 397 6.30 26.08 -0.86
C SER A 397 4.93 26.33 -1.47
N GLY A 398 4.40 25.35 -2.21
CA GLY A 398 3.11 25.47 -2.88
C GLY A 398 3.17 26.18 -4.25
N SER A 399 4.35 26.40 -4.84
CA SER A 399 4.48 27.04 -6.15
C SER A 399 4.70 26.00 -7.24
N TRP A 400 4.20 26.30 -8.43
CA TRP A 400 4.41 25.47 -9.62
C TRP A 400 4.69 26.34 -10.83
N SER A 401 5.28 25.73 -11.85
CA SER A 401 5.63 26.40 -13.12
C SER A 401 5.55 25.39 -14.26
N TRP A 402 5.07 25.83 -15.40
CA TRP A 402 4.96 25.02 -16.61
C TRP A 402 5.39 25.82 -17.84
N SER A 403 6.17 25.21 -18.72
CA SER A 403 6.42 25.68 -20.08
C SER A 403 6.18 24.51 -21.03
N PRO A 404 5.58 24.76 -22.20
CA PRO A 404 5.36 23.70 -23.18
C PRO A 404 6.68 23.04 -23.59
N SER A 405 6.64 21.75 -23.88
CA SER A 405 7.83 21.02 -24.33
C SER A 405 8.20 21.27 -25.79
N GLY A 406 7.37 22.01 -26.52
CA GLY A 406 7.58 22.41 -27.91
C GLY A 406 6.73 23.65 -28.19
N ASP A 407 6.88 24.23 -29.38
CA ASP A 407 6.15 25.44 -29.75
C ASP A 407 4.63 25.18 -29.78
N LEU A 408 3.88 26.02 -29.09
CA LEU A 408 2.42 26.02 -29.17
C LEU A 408 1.99 26.60 -30.52
N PRO A 409 0.94 26.10 -31.13
CA PRO A 409 0.30 26.74 -32.30
C PRO A 409 -0.23 28.13 -31.99
N TYR A 410 -0.25 29.02 -32.98
CA TYR A 410 -0.91 30.33 -32.85
C TYR A 410 -2.41 30.12 -32.76
N ASP A 411 -2.97 30.39 -31.57
CA ASP A 411 -4.38 30.17 -31.27
C ASP A 411 -4.78 30.88 -29.97
N ASN A 412 -6.03 30.79 -29.62
CA ASN A 412 -6.58 31.25 -28.33
C ASN A 412 -6.49 30.10 -27.33
N TYR A 413 -6.00 30.38 -26.15
CA TYR A 413 -5.84 29.40 -25.06
C TYR A 413 -6.70 29.81 -23.89
N THR A 414 -7.51 28.85 -23.39
CA THR A 414 -8.22 28.98 -22.14
C THR A 414 -7.71 27.89 -21.20
N LEU A 415 -6.77 28.27 -20.33
CA LEU A 415 -6.10 27.34 -19.45
C LEU A 415 -6.79 27.26 -18.09
N THR A 416 -6.95 26.05 -17.58
CA THR A 416 -7.33 25.79 -16.20
C THR A 416 -6.31 24.84 -15.57
N ALA A 417 -6.26 24.84 -14.25
CA ALA A 417 -5.35 24.02 -13.46
C ALA A 417 -6.19 23.19 -12.48
N GLN A 418 -5.94 21.89 -12.42
CA GLN A 418 -6.61 20.99 -11.48
C GLN A 418 -5.59 20.41 -10.52
N PRO A 419 -5.79 20.52 -9.21
CA PRO A 419 -4.80 20.04 -8.25
C PRO A 419 -5.02 18.58 -7.92
N ILE A 420 -3.92 17.88 -7.69
CA ILE A 420 -3.90 16.56 -7.08
C ILE A 420 -3.05 16.68 -5.83
N SER A 421 -3.57 16.29 -4.66
CA SER A 421 -2.80 16.33 -3.41
C SER A 421 -1.66 15.32 -3.44
N GLN A 422 -0.76 15.40 -2.47
CA GLN A 422 0.32 14.42 -2.30
C GLN A 422 -0.24 13.01 -2.05
N ALA A 423 -1.43 12.91 -1.49
CA ALA A 423 -2.12 11.64 -1.22
C ALA A 423 -2.96 11.13 -2.41
N GLY A 424 -3.06 11.91 -3.51
CA GLY A 424 -3.81 11.51 -4.69
C GLY A 424 -5.21 12.10 -4.81
N VAL A 425 -5.66 12.88 -3.84
CA VAL A 425 -7.00 13.47 -3.87
C VAL A 425 -7.08 14.57 -4.92
N ILE A 426 -8.06 14.47 -5.82
CA ILE A 426 -8.31 15.48 -6.84
C ILE A 426 -9.14 16.63 -6.23
N GLY A 427 -8.75 17.87 -6.49
CA GLY A 427 -9.49 19.05 -6.06
C GLY A 427 -10.17 19.77 -7.20
N PRO A 428 -10.92 20.84 -6.88
CA PRO A 428 -11.64 21.63 -7.90
C PRO A 428 -10.65 22.41 -8.79
N VAL A 429 -11.06 22.65 -10.03
CA VAL A 429 -10.26 23.40 -11.01
C VAL A 429 -10.14 24.87 -10.63
N SER A 430 -9.08 25.52 -11.12
CA SER A 430 -8.85 26.96 -10.98
C SER A 430 -9.86 27.77 -11.78
N ARG A 431 -9.81 29.09 -11.63
CA ARG A 431 -10.40 30.01 -12.61
C ARG A 431 -9.64 29.89 -13.92
N GLU A 432 -10.34 30.24 -15.01
CA GLU A 432 -9.75 30.28 -16.35
C GLU A 432 -8.67 31.36 -16.43
N PHE A 433 -7.66 31.08 -17.23
CA PHE A 433 -6.60 32.02 -17.60
C PHE A 433 -6.52 32.00 -19.13
N ASP A 434 -6.95 33.08 -19.74
CA ASP A 434 -7.00 33.22 -21.20
C ASP A 434 -5.74 33.91 -21.70
N PHE A 435 -5.25 33.53 -22.87
CA PHE A 435 -4.28 34.29 -23.61
C PHE A 435 -4.39 33.95 -25.09
N THR A 436 -3.96 34.87 -25.94
CA THR A 436 -3.89 34.69 -27.39
C THR A 436 -2.41 34.58 -27.78
N LEU A 437 -2.03 33.46 -28.39
CA LEU A 437 -0.70 33.31 -29.01
C LEU A 437 -0.81 33.73 -30.46
N ALA A 438 -0.06 34.76 -30.85
CA ALA A 438 -0.20 35.41 -32.16
C ALA A 438 1.16 35.63 -32.81
N GLU A 439 1.23 35.39 -34.12
CA GLU A 439 2.43 35.76 -34.91
C GLU A 439 2.52 37.27 -34.94
N THR A 440 3.69 37.83 -34.71
CA THR A 440 3.89 39.27 -34.75
C THR A 440 4.63 39.70 -36.02
N VAL A 441 4.32 40.89 -36.48
CA VAL A 441 5.00 41.53 -37.62
C VAL A 441 5.66 42.82 -37.12
N THR A 442 6.93 42.99 -37.48
CA THR A 442 7.67 44.22 -37.15
C THR A 442 8.33 44.77 -38.41
N GLU A 443 8.08 46.07 -38.69
CA GLU A 443 8.77 46.77 -39.74
C GLU A 443 9.60 47.91 -39.10
N THR A 444 10.92 47.84 -39.32
CA THR A 444 11.90 48.78 -38.77
C THR A 444 12.48 49.70 -39.81
N PHE A 445 12.04 49.58 -41.06
CA PHE A 445 12.55 50.31 -42.24
C PHE A 445 14.01 50.18 -42.52
N ASN A 446 14.72 49.35 -41.79
CA ASN A 446 16.18 49.16 -41.96
C ASN A 446 16.56 48.42 -43.25
N SER A 447 15.61 47.79 -43.92
CA SER A 447 15.78 47.13 -45.21
C SER A 447 15.79 48.16 -46.37
N PHE A 448 15.36 49.37 -46.15
CA PHE A 448 15.28 50.41 -47.18
C PHE A 448 16.53 51.27 -47.16
N ALA A 449 16.91 51.84 -48.33
CA ALA A 449 18.04 52.78 -48.43
C ALA A 449 17.70 54.12 -47.79
N SER A 450 18.68 54.77 -47.13
CA SER A 450 18.49 56.14 -46.63
C SER A 450 18.15 57.06 -47.81
N ASP A 451 17.24 58.01 -47.55
CA ASP A 451 16.70 58.94 -48.47
C ASP A 451 15.88 58.32 -49.62
N GLN A 452 15.56 57.02 -49.52
CA GLN A 452 14.67 56.38 -50.48
C GLN A 452 13.27 56.99 -50.38
N VAL A 453 12.75 57.45 -51.53
CA VAL A 453 11.35 57.92 -51.60
C VAL A 453 10.45 56.68 -51.68
N ILE A 454 9.40 56.70 -50.91
CA ILE A 454 8.42 55.63 -50.83
C ILE A 454 7.15 56.11 -51.56
N ASP A 455 6.77 55.42 -52.60
CA ASP A 455 5.54 55.73 -53.36
C ASP A 455 4.33 55.14 -52.69
N SER A 456 3.16 55.81 -52.87
CA SER A 456 1.89 55.26 -52.43
C SER A 456 1.63 53.92 -53.14
N GLY A 457 1.19 52.93 -52.39
CA GLY A 457 1.05 51.55 -52.88
C GLY A 457 2.27 50.67 -52.66
N THR A 458 3.31 51.18 -51.96
CA THR A 458 4.50 50.39 -51.65
C THR A 458 4.15 49.32 -50.62
N ALA A 459 4.45 48.07 -50.98
CA ALA A 459 4.37 46.92 -50.03
C ALA A 459 5.58 46.95 -49.10
N MET A 460 5.31 46.79 -47.80
CA MET A 460 6.30 46.74 -46.75
C MET A 460 6.19 45.41 -46.01
N ASN A 461 6.96 45.18 -44.96
CA ASN A 461 6.82 43.98 -44.19
C ASN A 461 5.48 44.00 -43.43
N GLY A 462 4.52 43.22 -43.87
CA GLY A 462 3.22 43.03 -43.23
C GLY A 462 2.12 44.00 -43.65
N PHE A 463 2.41 45.06 -44.40
CA PHE A 463 1.37 46.00 -44.81
C PHE A 463 1.72 46.68 -46.14
N THR A 464 0.73 47.30 -46.74
CA THR A 464 0.90 48.21 -47.90
C THR A 464 0.63 49.63 -47.43
N LEU A 465 1.58 50.53 -47.70
CA LEU A 465 1.41 51.94 -47.40
C LEU A 465 0.72 52.67 -48.56
N ASN A 466 -0.46 53.21 -48.33
CA ASN A 466 -1.10 54.09 -49.28
C ASN A 466 -1.15 55.49 -48.68
N TYR A 467 -1.01 56.53 -49.49
CA TYR A 467 -1.17 57.85 -48.94
C TYR A 467 -1.70 58.84 -49.97
N THR A 468 -2.35 59.89 -49.43
CA THR A 468 -2.81 61.03 -50.14
C THR A 468 -2.27 62.30 -49.45
N GLY A 469 -2.21 63.40 -50.12
CA GLY A 469 -1.79 64.67 -49.51
C GLY A 469 -0.55 65.26 -50.13
N ASN A 470 0.10 66.14 -49.40
CA ASN A 470 1.17 66.98 -49.94
C ASN A 470 2.59 66.59 -49.48
N ALA A 471 2.71 65.61 -48.60
CA ALA A 471 4.00 65.22 -48.08
C ALA A 471 4.70 64.20 -48.99
N THR A 472 5.99 64.29 -49.08
CA THR A 472 6.83 63.22 -49.63
C THR A 472 7.17 62.25 -48.51
N VAL A 473 6.94 60.98 -48.74
CA VAL A 473 7.31 59.92 -47.80
C VAL A 473 8.68 59.40 -48.20
N PHE A 474 9.64 59.34 -47.27
CA PHE A 474 10.99 58.88 -47.54
C PHE A 474 11.59 58.27 -46.28
N ILE A 475 12.64 57.46 -46.47
CA ILE A 475 13.34 56.82 -45.39
C ILE A 475 14.45 57.75 -44.90
N THR A 476 14.55 58.00 -43.62
CA THR A 476 15.58 58.85 -43.02
C THR A 476 16.37 58.08 -41.94
N PRO A 477 17.68 58.26 -41.92
CA PRO A 477 18.47 57.67 -40.83
C PRO A 477 18.25 58.41 -39.52
N ARG A 478 18.00 57.67 -38.44
CA ARG A 478 17.90 58.24 -37.09
C ARG A 478 19.28 58.24 -36.45
N THR A 479 19.81 59.45 -36.23
CA THR A 479 21.14 59.60 -35.67
C THR A 479 21.28 59.11 -34.23
N ALA A 480 20.16 59.07 -33.48
CA ALA A 480 20.17 58.68 -32.08
C ALA A 480 20.19 57.13 -31.87
N THR A 481 19.60 56.36 -32.80
CA THR A 481 19.41 54.90 -32.64
C THR A 481 20.21 54.11 -33.70
N GLY A 482 20.68 54.74 -34.75
CA GLY A 482 21.36 54.07 -35.87
C GLY A 482 20.41 53.29 -36.76
N THR A 483 19.10 53.47 -36.59
CA THR A 483 18.05 52.81 -37.37
C THR A 483 17.49 53.79 -38.42
N ASN A 484 16.75 53.26 -39.39
CA ASN A 484 16.02 54.08 -40.35
C ASN A 484 14.59 54.28 -39.85
N ALA A 485 13.97 55.39 -40.21
CA ALA A 485 12.59 55.67 -39.94
C ALA A 485 11.88 56.20 -41.20
N MET A 486 10.60 55.97 -41.30
CA MET A 486 9.77 56.50 -42.40
C MET A 486 9.32 57.92 -42.04
N GLN A 487 9.79 58.89 -42.81
CA GLN A 487 9.54 60.32 -42.58
C GLN A 487 8.47 60.85 -43.56
N MET A 488 7.46 61.49 -43.00
CA MET A 488 6.51 62.30 -43.77
C MET A 488 6.98 63.76 -43.73
N GLY A 489 7.61 64.18 -44.81
CA GLY A 489 8.24 65.53 -44.88
C GLY A 489 7.58 66.47 -45.82
N ALA A 490 7.14 67.64 -45.28
CA ALA A 490 6.67 68.78 -46.03
C ALA A 490 6.54 69.98 -45.11
N ASN A 491 6.50 71.17 -45.67
CA ASN A 491 6.05 72.34 -44.96
C ASN A 491 4.53 72.28 -44.88
N ARG A 492 3.98 72.09 -43.70
CA ARG A 492 2.54 71.87 -43.43
C ARG A 492 2.04 70.54 -44.06
N VAL A 493 2.27 69.46 -43.37
CA VAL A 493 1.83 68.16 -43.81
C VAL A 493 0.29 68.06 -43.67
N ASN A 494 -0.33 67.73 -44.77
CA ASN A 494 -1.78 67.47 -44.86
C ASN A 494 -1.94 66.19 -45.69
N GLY A 495 -2.72 65.25 -45.13
CA GLY A 495 -2.98 64.01 -45.86
C GLY A 495 -3.34 62.84 -44.96
N THR A 496 -3.67 61.77 -45.60
CA THR A 496 -3.95 60.50 -44.92
C THR A 496 -2.88 59.48 -45.37
N TYR A 497 -2.28 58.80 -44.39
CA TYR A 497 -1.30 57.73 -44.58
C TYR A 497 -1.94 56.46 -44.06
N SER A 498 -2.24 55.54 -44.99
CA SER A 498 -3.03 54.35 -44.70
C SER A 498 -2.11 53.14 -44.69
N PHE A 499 -1.96 52.52 -43.55
CA PHE A 499 -1.29 51.22 -43.36
C PHE A 499 -2.36 50.14 -43.56
N VAL A 500 -2.41 49.56 -44.73
CA VAL A 500 -3.35 48.49 -45.07
C VAL A 500 -2.63 47.16 -44.71
N LEU A 501 -3.08 46.52 -43.63
CA LEU A 501 -2.42 45.33 -43.13
C LEU A 501 -2.64 44.14 -44.06
N ASN A 502 -1.65 43.33 -44.24
CA ASN A 502 -1.72 42.12 -45.09
C ASN A 502 -2.58 41.05 -44.44
N ASP A 503 -2.58 41.00 -43.11
CA ASP A 503 -3.38 40.09 -42.27
C ASP A 503 -4.15 40.92 -41.27
N PRO A 504 -5.40 40.57 -40.94
CA PRO A 504 -6.11 41.21 -39.83
C PRO A 504 -5.31 41.09 -38.53
N ALA A 505 -5.42 42.06 -37.63
CA ALA A 505 -4.58 42.17 -36.45
C ALA A 505 -5.40 42.46 -35.18
N TYR A 506 -4.92 42.01 -34.04
CA TYR A 506 -5.48 42.29 -32.73
C TYR A 506 -5.10 43.69 -32.24
N ASN A 507 -3.91 44.16 -32.62
CA ASN A 507 -3.38 45.45 -32.19
C ASN A 507 -2.50 46.08 -33.30
N PHE A 508 -2.11 47.31 -33.06
CA PHE A 508 -1.16 48.01 -33.93
C PHE A 508 -0.37 49.01 -33.11
N SER A 509 0.94 48.96 -33.15
CA SER A 509 1.79 49.90 -32.42
C SER A 509 2.88 50.44 -33.30
N PHE A 510 3.43 51.57 -32.91
CA PHE A 510 4.51 52.24 -33.63
C PHE A 510 5.22 53.26 -32.74
N GLN A 511 6.41 53.61 -33.12
CA GLN A 511 7.14 54.76 -32.56
C GLN A 511 6.89 55.97 -33.44
N LEU A 512 6.70 57.11 -32.80
CA LEU A 512 6.42 58.38 -33.47
C LEU A 512 7.34 59.45 -32.94
N LEU A 513 7.77 60.34 -33.88
CA LEU A 513 8.61 61.46 -33.53
C LEU A 513 8.19 62.67 -34.37
N GLY A 514 8.06 63.81 -33.74
CA GLY A 514 8.04 65.14 -34.44
C GLY A 514 6.68 65.78 -34.69
N ILE A 515 5.65 65.40 -33.93
CA ILE A 515 4.37 66.15 -34.01
C ILE A 515 4.55 67.48 -33.29
N GLN A 516 4.41 68.57 -34.02
CA GLN A 516 4.61 69.93 -33.48
C GLN A 516 3.34 70.50 -32.83
N LEU A 517 2.20 70.09 -33.31
CA LEU A 517 0.93 70.68 -32.88
C LEU A 517 0.00 69.55 -32.36
N ALA A 518 -0.35 69.61 -31.10
CA ALA A 518 -1.26 68.61 -30.50
C ALA A 518 -2.60 68.60 -31.26
N GLY A 519 -3.06 67.39 -31.61
CA GLY A 519 -4.29 67.17 -32.36
C GLY A 519 -4.20 67.39 -33.86
N SER A 520 -2.98 67.76 -34.38
CA SER A 520 -2.78 67.86 -35.81
C SER A 520 -2.66 66.49 -36.49
N VAL A 521 -2.41 65.41 -35.70
CA VAL A 521 -2.29 64.05 -36.22
C VAL A 521 -3.28 63.18 -35.44
N LYS A 522 -4.07 62.40 -36.18
CA LYS A 522 -5.05 61.46 -35.64
C LYS A 522 -4.80 60.07 -36.17
N VAL A 523 -5.04 59.07 -35.37
CA VAL A 523 -5.04 57.67 -35.77
C VAL A 523 -6.49 57.20 -35.85
N ASN A 524 -6.90 56.69 -37.00
CA ASN A 524 -8.21 56.08 -37.21
C ASN A 524 -8.00 54.60 -37.50
N LEU A 525 -8.73 53.77 -36.78
CA LEU A 525 -8.66 52.31 -36.84
C LEU A 525 -9.88 51.78 -37.59
N TYR A 526 -9.65 50.84 -38.52
CA TYR A 526 -10.73 50.30 -39.37
C TYR A 526 -10.73 48.76 -39.34
N ASP A 527 -11.93 48.17 -39.38
CA ASP A 527 -12.14 46.74 -39.50
C ASP A 527 -12.13 46.28 -40.98
N ALA A 528 -12.41 44.97 -41.18
CA ALA A 528 -12.45 44.35 -42.50
C ALA A 528 -13.54 44.90 -43.44
N ASP A 529 -14.65 45.39 -42.85
CA ASP A 529 -15.75 46.00 -43.58
C ASP A 529 -15.54 47.50 -43.79
N ASN A 530 -14.36 48.00 -43.43
CA ASN A 530 -13.97 49.41 -43.58
C ASN A 530 -14.80 50.34 -42.64
N HIS A 531 -15.35 49.78 -41.55
CA HIS A 531 -15.97 50.62 -40.53
C HIS A 531 -14.92 51.24 -39.64
N LEU A 532 -15.12 52.49 -39.25
CA LEU A 532 -14.24 53.17 -38.29
C LEU A 532 -14.56 52.64 -36.89
N ILE A 533 -13.58 51.88 -36.29
CA ILE A 533 -13.75 51.25 -34.98
C ILE A 533 -13.06 52.01 -33.85
N GLY A 534 -12.22 53.00 -34.21
CA GLY A 534 -11.56 53.81 -33.20
C GLY A 534 -10.94 55.08 -33.81
N THR A 535 -10.82 56.14 -33.01
CA THR A 535 -10.11 57.37 -33.36
C THR A 535 -9.33 57.86 -32.15
N HIS A 536 -8.06 58.20 -32.35
CA HIS A 536 -7.16 58.69 -31.31
C HIS A 536 -6.45 59.95 -31.77
N ASP A 537 -6.48 61.02 -30.97
CA ASP A 537 -5.69 62.23 -31.20
C ASP A 537 -4.27 62.03 -30.63
N LEU A 538 -3.23 62.28 -31.45
CA LEU A 538 -1.88 62.13 -30.96
C LEU A 538 -1.41 63.44 -30.32
N PRO A 539 -0.68 63.41 -29.20
CA PRO A 539 -0.13 64.62 -28.57
C PRO A 539 1.02 65.20 -29.38
N ALA A 540 1.35 66.46 -29.15
CA ALA A 540 2.61 66.99 -29.66
C ALA A 540 3.78 66.26 -29.02
N THR A 541 4.80 65.88 -29.81
CA THR A 541 5.96 65.18 -29.34
C THR A 541 7.22 65.63 -30.05
N VAL A 542 8.25 65.94 -29.29
CA VAL A 542 9.60 66.25 -29.78
C VAL A 542 10.56 65.11 -29.54
N ASP A 543 10.20 64.22 -28.67
CA ASP A 543 10.92 62.97 -28.34
C ASP A 543 10.23 61.77 -28.97
N VAL A 544 10.92 60.63 -29.07
CA VAL A 544 10.32 59.37 -29.50
C VAL A 544 9.27 58.91 -28.47
N MET A 545 8.08 58.63 -28.94
CA MET A 545 6.99 58.11 -28.10
C MET A 545 6.46 56.84 -28.73
N ASP A 546 6.15 55.87 -27.90
CA ASP A 546 5.49 54.63 -28.33
C ASP A 546 3.98 54.78 -28.22
N PHE A 547 3.27 54.30 -29.23
CA PHE A 547 1.82 54.28 -29.29
C PHE A 547 1.37 52.86 -29.60
N SER A 548 0.34 52.42 -28.89
CA SER A 548 -0.28 51.11 -29.10
C SER A 548 -1.81 51.27 -29.08
N PHE A 549 -2.48 50.56 -29.96
CA PHE A 549 -3.91 50.57 -30.13
C PHE A 549 -4.42 49.16 -30.28
N ASP A 550 -5.27 48.71 -29.40
CA ASP A 550 -5.90 47.39 -29.49
C ASP A 550 -7.21 47.51 -30.28
N ALA A 551 -7.51 46.44 -31.03
CA ALA A 551 -8.84 46.33 -31.64
C ALA A 551 -9.90 46.22 -30.54
N PRO A 552 -11.02 46.92 -30.64
CA PRO A 552 -12.11 46.68 -29.68
C PRO A 552 -12.55 45.22 -29.68
N ALA A 553 -12.97 44.71 -28.50
CA ALA A 553 -13.38 43.32 -28.36
C ALA A 553 -14.37 42.88 -29.44
N GLY A 554 -14.13 41.77 -30.08
CA GLY A 554 -14.95 41.22 -31.16
C GLY A 554 -14.73 41.88 -32.51
N THR A 555 -13.64 42.69 -32.68
CA THR A 555 -13.26 43.28 -33.96
C THR A 555 -11.79 42.99 -34.23
N LEU A 556 -11.35 43.15 -35.51
CA LEU A 556 -9.96 43.05 -35.90
C LEU A 556 -9.57 44.25 -36.77
N LEU A 557 -8.34 44.69 -36.61
CA LEU A 557 -7.79 45.79 -37.44
C LEU A 557 -7.40 45.27 -38.81
N THR A 558 -7.77 45.95 -39.88
CA THR A 558 -7.28 45.65 -41.22
C THR A 558 -6.65 46.88 -41.84
N ARG A 559 -6.93 48.07 -41.29
CA ARG A 559 -6.31 49.30 -41.79
C ARG A 559 -6.17 50.31 -40.65
N VAL A 560 -5.04 50.99 -40.62
CA VAL A 560 -4.76 52.10 -39.71
C VAL A 560 -4.45 53.34 -40.54
N ASP A 561 -5.23 54.39 -40.39
CA ASP A 561 -5.01 55.64 -41.09
C ASP A 561 -4.45 56.70 -40.14
N ILE A 562 -3.31 57.25 -40.51
CA ILE A 562 -2.71 58.39 -39.85
C ILE A 562 -3.17 59.64 -40.64
N VAL A 563 -3.98 60.46 -40.03
CA VAL A 563 -4.56 61.66 -40.67
C VAL A 563 -3.84 62.88 -40.12
N ALA A 564 -3.14 63.60 -40.98
CA ALA A 564 -2.42 64.83 -40.62
C ALA A 564 -3.14 66.05 -41.19
N VAL A 565 -3.32 67.06 -40.33
CA VAL A 565 -3.96 68.31 -40.71
C VAL A 565 -3.09 69.47 -40.20
N ASP A 566 -2.49 70.20 -41.15
CA ASP A 566 -1.67 71.39 -40.90
C ASP A 566 -0.45 71.14 -39.96
N GLU A 567 0.07 69.92 -39.93
CA GLU A 567 1.27 69.63 -39.14
C GLU A 567 2.49 70.37 -39.76
N THR A 568 3.20 71.12 -38.92
CA THR A 568 4.11 72.20 -39.40
C THR A 568 5.34 71.72 -40.13
N TYR A 569 6.00 70.64 -39.66
CA TYR A 569 7.29 70.20 -40.20
C TYR A 569 7.38 68.75 -40.60
N GLY A 570 6.29 67.99 -40.43
CA GLY A 570 6.27 66.58 -40.69
C GLY A 570 6.66 65.74 -39.44
N PHE A 571 6.51 64.45 -39.55
CA PHE A 571 6.73 63.50 -38.46
C PHE A 571 7.27 62.20 -39.04
N ALA A 572 7.81 61.36 -38.18
CA ALA A 572 8.39 60.07 -38.58
C ALA A 572 7.84 58.93 -37.77
N PHE A 573 7.71 57.78 -38.43
CA PHE A 573 7.34 56.53 -37.87
C PHE A 573 8.51 55.54 -37.86
N ASP A 574 8.63 54.73 -36.85
CA ASP A 574 9.56 53.63 -36.75
C ASP A 574 8.94 52.47 -35.96
N ASN A 575 9.54 51.31 -36.06
CA ASN A 575 9.16 50.15 -35.31
C ASN A 575 7.65 49.90 -35.33
N ILE A 576 7.06 49.83 -36.53
CA ILE A 576 5.66 49.47 -36.69
C ILE A 576 5.53 47.99 -36.34
N HIS A 577 4.63 47.67 -35.44
CA HIS A 577 4.45 46.35 -34.91
C HIS A 577 2.97 46.02 -34.74
N TYR A 578 2.59 44.76 -35.07
CA TYR A 578 1.21 44.31 -34.81
C TYR A 578 1.19 42.78 -34.62
N ALA A 579 0.21 42.28 -33.85
CA ALA A 579 -0.06 40.85 -33.64
C ALA A 579 -1.13 40.41 -34.64
N LYS A 580 -0.83 39.44 -35.50
CA LYS A 580 -1.78 38.91 -36.48
C LYS A 580 -2.94 38.17 -35.77
N ALA A 581 -4.13 38.31 -36.25
CA ALA A 581 -5.25 37.52 -35.78
C ALA A 581 -5.10 36.06 -36.24
N ASN A 582 -5.48 35.13 -35.38
CA ASN A 582 -5.48 33.72 -35.73
C ASN A 582 -6.62 33.36 -36.69
N ALA A 583 -6.54 32.19 -37.30
CA ALA A 583 -7.49 31.77 -38.32
C ALA A 583 -8.93 31.62 -37.76
N ALA A 584 -9.06 31.23 -36.50
CA ALA A 584 -10.36 31.05 -35.87
C ALA A 584 -11.11 32.39 -35.67
N ASP A 585 -10.40 33.42 -35.20
CA ASP A 585 -11.00 34.74 -35.00
C ASP A 585 -11.32 35.41 -36.34
N ILE A 586 -10.48 35.23 -37.37
CA ILE A 586 -10.76 35.70 -38.73
C ILE A 586 -12.04 35.01 -39.26
N ALA A 587 -12.15 33.69 -39.06
CA ALA A 587 -13.36 32.96 -39.50
C ALA A 587 -14.62 33.38 -38.71
N ALA A 588 -14.49 33.65 -37.42
CA ALA A 588 -15.61 34.12 -36.58
C ALA A 588 -16.19 35.46 -37.06
N LEU A 589 -15.32 36.37 -37.52
CA LEU A 589 -15.75 37.63 -38.08
C LEU A 589 -16.52 37.48 -39.41
N HIS A 590 -16.09 36.53 -40.24
CA HIS A 590 -16.79 36.24 -41.51
C HIS A 590 -18.11 35.49 -41.28
N GLY A 591 -18.21 34.71 -40.19
CA GLY A 591 -19.42 33.97 -39.81
C GLY A 591 -20.55 34.83 -39.25
N SER A 592 -20.22 35.97 -38.67
CA SER A 592 -21.24 36.87 -38.09
C SER A 592 -22.01 37.72 -39.13
N GLY A 593 -21.63 37.66 -40.42
CA GLY A 593 -22.23 38.46 -41.48
C GLY A 593 -23.47 37.86 -42.17
N ILE A 594 -23.98 36.70 -41.70
CA ILE A 594 -25.20 36.11 -42.28
C ILE A 594 -26.37 36.20 -41.28
N SER A 595 -26.80 37.40 -40.97
CA SER A 595 -28.09 37.59 -40.34
C SER A 595 -28.92 38.60 -41.13
N SER A 596 -29.36 38.21 -42.33
CA SER A 596 -30.55 38.76 -42.95
C SER A 596 -30.99 37.86 -44.11
N PHE A 597 -31.64 36.74 -43.80
CA PHE A 597 -32.59 36.18 -44.75
C PHE A 597 -33.96 36.22 -44.14
N SER A 598 -34.81 37.06 -44.79
CA SER A 598 -36.19 37.18 -44.48
C SER A 598 -36.95 35.86 -44.56
N GLU A 599 -37.79 35.58 -43.59
CA GLU A 599 -38.76 34.51 -43.63
C GLU A 599 -39.60 34.64 -44.91
N GLU A 600 -39.44 33.70 -45.80
CA GLU A 600 -40.47 33.43 -46.80
C GLU A 600 -40.92 31.98 -46.60
N SER A 601 -42.15 31.88 -46.10
CA SER A 601 -42.82 30.65 -45.77
C SER A 601 -42.96 29.74 -46.99
N ALA A 602 -42.38 28.56 -46.99
CA ALA A 602 -42.76 27.47 -47.88
C ALA A 602 -42.93 26.22 -47.03
N SER A 603 -44.15 25.75 -47.01
CA SER A 603 -44.58 24.51 -46.42
C SER A 603 -43.98 23.30 -47.16
N GLY A 604 -43.46 22.36 -46.45
CA GLY A 604 -43.25 21.00 -46.95
C GLY A 604 -41.90 20.36 -46.61
N ASP A 605 -42.00 19.39 -45.77
CA ASP A 605 -41.14 18.22 -45.64
C ASP A 605 -39.65 18.35 -45.24
N GLY A 606 -39.39 17.96 -44.04
CA GLY A 606 -38.12 17.30 -43.62
C GLY A 606 -36.87 18.19 -43.54
N GLU A 607 -36.67 18.87 -42.42
CA GLU A 607 -35.39 19.54 -42.18
C GLU A 607 -34.32 18.57 -41.71
N HIS A 608 -33.27 18.47 -42.48
CA HIS A 608 -32.02 17.86 -42.03
C HIS A 608 -31.14 18.96 -41.40
N SER A 609 -30.88 18.87 -40.14
CA SER A 609 -29.85 19.70 -39.50
C SER A 609 -28.53 18.97 -39.57
N ILE A 610 -27.63 19.43 -40.39
CA ILE A 610 -26.26 18.88 -40.47
C ILE A 610 -25.39 19.77 -39.60
N MET A 611 -24.87 19.21 -38.48
CA MET A 611 -23.78 19.85 -37.77
C MET A 611 -22.48 19.21 -38.28
N ALA A 612 -21.69 19.99 -39.03
CA ALA A 612 -20.36 19.55 -39.44
C ALA A 612 -19.36 19.91 -38.34
N VAL A 613 -18.83 18.91 -37.70
CA VAL A 613 -17.66 19.09 -36.80
C VAL A 613 -16.43 19.23 -37.68
N GLN A 614 -15.82 20.41 -37.67
CA GLN A 614 -14.62 20.67 -38.46
C GLN A 614 -13.38 19.96 -37.92
N SER A 615 -12.62 19.44 -38.83
CA SER A 615 -11.46 18.58 -38.75
C SER A 615 -10.42 18.85 -37.64
N ILE A 616 -10.02 17.79 -36.99
CA ILE A 616 -8.79 17.71 -36.20
C ILE A 616 -7.59 17.79 -37.14
N PRO A 617 -6.60 18.64 -36.88
CA PRO A 617 -5.41 18.69 -37.72
C PRO A 617 -4.44 17.59 -37.35
N ASP A 618 -4.61 16.44 -37.91
CA ASP A 618 -3.51 15.51 -38.06
C ASP A 618 -3.45 15.15 -39.56
N SER A 619 -2.29 14.75 -40.04
CA SER A 619 -1.84 14.78 -41.41
C SER A 619 -2.67 13.94 -42.43
N GLU A 620 -3.93 13.64 -42.13
CA GLU A 620 -4.89 13.07 -43.09
C GLU A 620 -6.30 13.62 -42.79
N GLN A 621 -6.92 14.24 -43.79
CA GLN A 621 -8.23 14.89 -43.70
C GLN A 621 -9.35 13.87 -43.49
N HIS A 622 -9.97 13.88 -42.33
CA HIS A 622 -11.16 13.06 -42.04
C HIS A 622 -12.28 13.95 -41.49
N THR A 623 -13.44 13.91 -42.13
CA THR A 623 -14.65 14.63 -41.68
C THR A 623 -15.61 13.65 -41.03
N ASN A 624 -15.77 13.71 -39.69
CA ASN A 624 -16.81 13.00 -38.98
C ASN A 624 -18.09 13.84 -39.00
N THR A 625 -19.20 13.25 -39.42
CA THR A 625 -20.47 13.93 -39.50
C THR A 625 -21.45 13.36 -38.47
N VAL A 626 -21.94 14.17 -37.56
CA VAL A 626 -23.03 13.80 -36.67
C VAL A 626 -24.35 14.06 -37.39
N GLN A 627 -25.14 13.03 -37.61
CA GLN A 627 -26.45 13.13 -38.22
C GLN A 627 -27.55 12.82 -37.20
N HIS A 628 -28.50 13.71 -37.04
CA HIS A 628 -29.73 13.40 -36.33
C HIS A 628 -30.68 12.64 -37.27
N HIS A 629 -30.97 11.40 -36.94
CA HIS A 629 -31.97 10.60 -37.64
C HIS A 629 -33.22 10.47 -36.77
N GLU A 630 -34.36 10.99 -37.23
CA GLU A 630 -35.63 10.94 -36.50
C GLU A 630 -36.34 9.55 -36.53
N GLU A 631 -35.75 8.50 -37.07
CA GLU A 631 -36.42 7.21 -37.21
C GLU A 631 -36.23 6.21 -36.09
N GLN A 632 -35.39 6.55 -35.08
CA GLN A 632 -35.20 5.66 -33.91
C GLN A 632 -35.51 6.43 -32.63
N SER A 633 -36.26 5.79 -31.75
CA SER A 633 -36.55 6.37 -30.43
C SER A 633 -36.11 5.42 -29.32
N SER A 634 -35.66 6.00 -28.22
CA SER A 634 -35.31 5.26 -27.01
C SER A 634 -36.51 4.48 -26.46
N ALA A 635 -36.26 3.64 -25.47
CA ALA A 635 -37.33 2.91 -24.76
C ALA A 635 -38.38 3.85 -24.16
N ASN A 636 -38.01 5.09 -23.91
CA ASN A 636 -38.89 6.14 -23.35
C ASN A 636 -39.50 7.07 -24.43
N GLY A 637 -39.23 6.82 -25.71
CA GLY A 637 -39.79 7.60 -26.80
C GLY A 637 -39.07 8.92 -27.12
N HIS A 638 -37.85 9.11 -26.65
CA HIS A 638 -37.00 10.24 -27.01
C HIS A 638 -36.26 9.96 -28.32
N PRO A 639 -36.07 10.96 -29.20
CA PRO A 639 -35.26 10.78 -30.39
C PRO A 639 -33.81 10.48 -30.01
N LEU A 640 -33.16 9.56 -30.75
CA LEU A 640 -31.78 9.16 -30.49
C LEU A 640 -30.82 9.96 -31.36
N ASN A 641 -29.79 10.49 -30.75
CA ASN A 641 -28.71 11.20 -31.43
C ASN A 641 -27.65 10.19 -31.88
N THR A 642 -27.45 10.07 -33.21
CA THR A 642 -26.52 9.07 -33.78
C THR A 642 -25.28 9.77 -34.35
N LEU A 643 -24.12 9.34 -33.89
CA LEU A 643 -22.82 9.67 -34.50
C LEU A 643 -22.50 8.61 -35.54
N ILE A 644 -22.47 9.01 -36.82
CA ILE A 644 -22.08 8.11 -37.90
C ILE A 644 -20.61 8.35 -38.23
N ILE A 645 -19.82 7.27 -38.18
CA ILE A 645 -18.42 7.28 -38.54
C ILE A 645 -18.31 6.75 -39.98
N ASP A 646 -18.20 7.67 -40.95
CA ASP A 646 -18.28 7.38 -42.39
C ASP A 646 -16.92 7.19 -43.06
N GLU A 647 -15.88 6.85 -42.32
CA GLU A 647 -14.57 6.62 -42.90
C GLU A 647 -13.90 5.33 -42.40
N ALA A 648 -13.25 4.61 -43.31
CA ALA A 648 -12.46 3.44 -42.95
C ALA A 648 -11.22 3.86 -42.19
N SER A 649 -11.35 4.06 -40.90
CA SER A 649 -10.24 4.36 -40.00
C SER A 649 -9.87 3.09 -39.25
N SER A 650 -8.62 2.69 -39.33
CA SER A 650 -8.18 1.45 -38.69
C SER A 650 -8.29 1.47 -37.16
N LEU A 651 -8.29 2.66 -36.54
CA LEU A 651 -8.41 2.80 -35.11
C LEU A 651 -9.00 4.17 -34.73
N ILE A 652 -10.06 4.14 -33.96
CA ILE A 652 -10.71 5.34 -33.43
C ILE A 652 -10.73 5.23 -31.91
N ASN A 653 -10.23 6.25 -31.24
CA ASN A 653 -10.29 6.35 -29.81
C ASN A 653 -11.37 7.39 -29.43
N LEU A 654 -12.48 6.92 -28.86
CA LEU A 654 -13.61 7.76 -28.54
C LEU A 654 -13.24 8.89 -27.58
N SER A 655 -12.34 8.63 -26.65
CA SER A 655 -11.87 9.63 -25.70
C SER A 655 -11.24 10.87 -26.35
N HIS A 656 -10.72 10.74 -27.58
CA HIS A 656 -10.12 11.89 -28.31
C HIS A 656 -11.17 12.83 -28.93
N ILE A 657 -12.40 12.34 -29.12
CA ILE A 657 -13.44 13.14 -29.78
C ILE A 657 -14.66 13.42 -28.89
N VAL A 658 -14.75 12.74 -27.73
CA VAL A 658 -15.93 12.84 -26.85
C VAL A 658 -16.24 14.27 -26.43
N HIS A 659 -15.24 15.09 -26.20
CA HIS A 659 -15.41 16.48 -25.76
C HIS A 659 -15.95 17.41 -26.85
N GLN A 660 -15.95 16.96 -28.10
CA GLN A 660 -16.55 17.70 -29.23
C GLN A 660 -17.98 17.25 -29.51
N LEU A 661 -18.45 16.27 -28.76
CA LEU A 661 -19.77 15.67 -28.95
C LEU A 661 -20.67 16.01 -27.74
N SER A 662 -21.91 16.28 -27.99
CA SER A 662 -22.92 16.47 -26.93
C SER A 662 -24.09 15.54 -27.19
N GLU A 663 -24.48 14.78 -26.16
CA GLU A 663 -25.66 13.92 -26.20
C GLU A 663 -25.66 12.95 -27.39
N VAL A 664 -24.70 12.03 -27.44
CA VAL A 664 -24.67 10.93 -28.43
C VAL A 664 -25.19 9.67 -27.75
N ASP A 665 -26.24 9.11 -28.28
CA ASP A 665 -26.88 7.90 -27.76
C ASP A 665 -26.48 6.65 -28.55
N VAL A 666 -26.12 6.83 -29.82
CA VAL A 666 -25.79 5.73 -30.76
C VAL A 666 -24.51 6.11 -31.52
N ILE A 667 -23.57 5.19 -31.59
CA ILE A 667 -22.40 5.29 -32.49
C ILE A 667 -22.54 4.24 -33.58
N ASP A 668 -22.54 4.67 -34.83
CA ASP A 668 -22.71 3.80 -35.99
C ASP A 668 -21.41 3.73 -36.79
N ILE A 669 -20.75 2.56 -36.76
CA ILE A 669 -19.49 2.29 -37.45
C ILE A 669 -19.69 1.37 -38.66
N THR A 670 -20.95 1.16 -39.12
CA THR A 670 -21.26 0.24 -40.24
C THR A 670 -20.82 0.73 -41.62
N ALA A 671 -20.38 1.98 -41.76
CA ALA A 671 -20.45 2.64 -43.07
C ALA A 671 -19.43 2.22 -44.14
N LYS A 672 -18.13 1.95 -43.82
CA LYS A 672 -17.15 1.63 -44.90
C LYS A 672 -15.90 0.82 -44.48
N GLY A 673 -16.07 -0.39 -44.06
CA GLY A 673 -14.96 -1.32 -43.83
C GLY A 673 -14.58 -1.47 -42.37
N ASP A 674 -13.66 -2.39 -42.07
CA ASP A 674 -13.38 -2.84 -40.73
C ASP A 674 -12.81 -1.70 -39.85
N THR A 675 -13.53 -1.34 -38.80
CA THR A 675 -13.21 -0.24 -37.88
C THR A 675 -12.91 -0.81 -36.49
N THR A 676 -11.87 -0.29 -35.81
CA THR A 676 -11.62 -0.57 -34.40
C THR A 676 -11.97 0.68 -33.58
N LEU A 677 -12.90 0.52 -32.64
CA LEU A 677 -13.36 1.60 -31.77
C LEU A 677 -12.97 1.32 -30.33
N ASN A 678 -12.20 2.21 -29.70
CA ASN A 678 -11.89 2.16 -28.27
C ASN A 678 -12.90 3.01 -27.50
N VAL A 679 -13.48 2.43 -26.46
CA VAL A 679 -14.51 3.08 -25.63
C VAL A 679 -14.14 2.88 -24.15
N SER A 680 -13.92 3.96 -23.45
CA SER A 680 -13.64 3.92 -22.01
C SER A 680 -14.92 4.14 -21.19
N ILE A 681 -14.86 3.82 -19.90
CA ILE A 681 -15.95 4.11 -18.96
C ILE A 681 -16.29 5.61 -18.97
N ASN A 682 -15.27 6.48 -19.02
CA ASN A 682 -15.46 7.93 -19.07
C ASN A 682 -16.23 8.39 -20.32
N ASP A 683 -16.02 7.72 -21.45
CA ASP A 683 -16.73 8.07 -22.68
C ASP A 683 -18.24 7.80 -22.53
N VAL A 684 -18.60 6.67 -21.91
CA VAL A 684 -20.01 6.34 -21.67
C VAL A 684 -20.63 7.32 -20.65
N LEU A 685 -19.88 7.67 -19.62
CA LEU A 685 -20.33 8.66 -18.63
C LEU A 685 -20.56 10.05 -19.28
N ALA A 686 -19.72 10.41 -20.23
CA ALA A 686 -19.79 11.72 -20.90
C ALA A 686 -20.89 11.79 -21.96
N LEU A 687 -21.08 10.72 -22.75
CA LEU A 687 -22.01 10.72 -23.89
C LEU A 687 -23.36 10.08 -23.56
N GLY A 688 -23.35 8.93 -22.87
CA GLY A 688 -24.53 8.12 -22.64
C GLY A 688 -25.61 8.80 -21.83
N SER A 689 -26.86 8.39 -22.06
CA SER A 689 -28.03 8.88 -21.31
C SER A 689 -28.64 7.75 -20.50
N GLU A 690 -29.29 8.07 -19.38
CA GLU A 690 -29.91 7.09 -18.50
C GLU A 690 -31.12 6.40 -19.14
N ASP A 691 -31.26 5.11 -18.96
CA ASP A 691 -32.45 4.35 -19.33
C ASP A 691 -32.83 4.47 -20.82
N LEU A 692 -31.86 4.59 -21.73
CA LEU A 692 -32.13 4.72 -23.17
C LEU A 692 -32.76 3.47 -23.78
N PHE A 693 -32.23 2.32 -23.46
CA PHE A 693 -32.57 1.02 -24.08
C PHE A 693 -33.03 -0.01 -23.06
N LEU A 694 -32.44 0.00 -21.87
CA LEU A 694 -32.80 -0.81 -20.71
C LEU A 694 -33.20 0.10 -19.57
N GLN A 695 -34.28 -0.24 -18.84
CA GLN A 695 -34.77 0.61 -17.73
C GLN A 695 -34.26 0.05 -16.41
N ASP A 696 -33.00 0.35 -16.10
CA ASP A 696 -32.32 -0.20 -14.92
C ASP A 696 -31.46 0.85 -14.18
N GLY A 697 -31.53 2.11 -14.59
CA GLY A 697 -30.85 3.22 -13.94
C GLY A 697 -29.42 3.47 -14.40
N ASN A 698 -28.93 2.71 -15.38
CA ASN A 698 -27.57 2.88 -15.88
C ASN A 698 -27.53 3.90 -17.04
N LYS A 699 -26.39 4.58 -17.20
CA LYS A 699 -26.10 5.34 -18.41
C LYS A 699 -25.75 4.40 -19.54
N GLN A 700 -26.32 4.58 -20.70
CA GLN A 700 -26.27 3.63 -21.81
C GLN A 700 -25.77 4.28 -23.09
N LEU A 701 -24.93 3.55 -23.83
CA LEU A 701 -24.43 3.91 -25.16
C LEU A 701 -24.59 2.72 -26.09
N LEU A 702 -25.17 2.92 -27.28
CA LEU A 702 -25.39 1.83 -28.23
C LEU A 702 -24.39 1.94 -29.38
N ILE A 703 -23.75 0.83 -29.74
CA ILE A 703 -22.77 0.78 -30.83
C ILE A 703 -23.28 -0.18 -31.92
N LYS A 704 -23.48 0.36 -33.11
CA LYS A 704 -23.82 -0.38 -34.33
C LYS A 704 -22.57 -0.65 -35.16
N GLY A 705 -22.40 -1.85 -35.63
CA GLY A 705 -21.26 -2.24 -36.44
C GLY A 705 -21.58 -3.53 -37.16
N ASP A 706 -20.70 -4.00 -38.03
CA ASP A 706 -20.89 -5.23 -38.74
C ASP A 706 -19.73 -6.24 -38.55
N ALA A 707 -19.75 -7.35 -39.27
CA ALA A 707 -18.77 -8.42 -39.12
C ALA A 707 -17.40 -7.95 -39.67
N GLY A 708 -16.45 -7.70 -38.83
CA GLY A 708 -15.15 -7.17 -39.16
C GLY A 708 -14.77 -6.00 -38.23
N ASP A 709 -15.79 -5.33 -37.68
CA ASP A 709 -15.57 -4.27 -36.71
C ASP A 709 -15.17 -4.84 -35.36
N VAL A 710 -14.39 -4.05 -34.63
CA VAL A 710 -13.88 -4.37 -33.29
C VAL A 710 -14.22 -3.25 -32.32
N VAL A 711 -14.75 -3.57 -31.16
CA VAL A 711 -14.92 -2.62 -30.06
C VAL A 711 -14.05 -3.09 -28.89
N ASN A 712 -13.14 -2.24 -28.47
CA ASN A 712 -12.33 -2.43 -27.26
C ASN A 712 -12.97 -1.64 -26.11
N LEU A 713 -13.44 -2.34 -25.09
CA LEU A 713 -13.96 -1.70 -23.87
C LEU A 713 -12.82 -1.56 -22.86
N GLU A 714 -12.45 -0.33 -22.59
CA GLU A 714 -11.32 0.03 -21.74
C GLU A 714 -11.79 0.46 -20.35
N SER A 715 -10.88 0.40 -19.38
CA SER A 715 -11.13 0.90 -18.03
C SER A 715 -11.27 2.43 -18.02
N ILE A 716 -11.49 2.99 -16.83
CA ILE A 716 -11.69 4.44 -16.66
C ILE A 716 -10.49 5.27 -17.15
N ASN A 717 -9.29 4.72 -17.08
CA ASN A 717 -8.05 5.40 -17.48
C ASN A 717 -7.41 4.80 -18.74
N GLY A 718 -8.10 3.94 -19.47
CA GLY A 718 -7.56 3.28 -20.65
C GLY A 718 -6.51 2.20 -20.35
N GLU A 719 -6.41 1.72 -19.13
CA GLU A 719 -5.53 0.62 -18.73
C GLU A 719 -6.24 -0.74 -18.91
N HIS A 720 -5.46 -1.79 -19.07
CA HIS A 720 -6.00 -3.14 -19.18
C HIS A 720 -6.56 -3.61 -17.83
N ALA A 721 -7.88 -3.55 -17.68
CA ALA A 721 -8.59 -4.01 -16.50
C ALA A 721 -9.84 -4.80 -16.93
N PRO A 722 -9.65 -6.01 -17.47
CA PRO A 722 -10.76 -6.75 -18.07
C PRO A 722 -11.87 -7.15 -17.09
N GLU A 723 -11.60 -7.03 -15.80
CA GLU A 723 -12.59 -7.37 -14.76
C GLU A 723 -13.62 -6.26 -14.52
N GLN A 724 -13.42 -5.07 -15.07
CA GLN A 724 -14.35 -3.96 -14.88
C GLN A 724 -15.61 -4.07 -15.73
N TRP A 725 -15.56 -4.73 -16.89
CA TRP A 725 -16.70 -4.89 -17.76
C TRP A 725 -17.25 -6.32 -17.69
N ASN A 726 -18.54 -6.47 -17.43
CA ASN A 726 -19.21 -7.73 -17.27
C ASN A 726 -20.29 -7.93 -18.34
N ALA A 727 -20.24 -9.02 -19.09
CA ALA A 727 -21.27 -9.35 -20.06
C ALA A 727 -22.57 -9.74 -19.34
N GLN A 728 -23.65 -9.00 -19.59
CA GLN A 728 -24.95 -9.17 -18.94
C GLN A 728 -25.96 -9.97 -19.79
N GLY A 729 -25.60 -10.31 -21.03
CA GLY A 729 -26.48 -11.05 -21.90
C GLY A 729 -26.78 -10.30 -23.17
N GLN A 730 -28.00 -10.47 -23.70
CA GLN A 730 -28.40 -9.88 -24.97
C GLN A 730 -29.76 -9.19 -24.85
N VAL A 731 -29.94 -8.13 -25.62
CA VAL A 731 -31.20 -7.40 -25.77
C VAL A 731 -31.49 -7.21 -27.25
N THR A 732 -32.76 -7.15 -27.60
CA THR A 732 -33.17 -6.84 -28.99
C THR A 732 -33.84 -5.46 -28.97
N HIS A 733 -33.33 -4.57 -29.82
CA HIS A 733 -33.89 -3.24 -30.04
C HIS A 733 -34.05 -3.02 -31.54
N ASP A 734 -35.25 -2.61 -31.98
CA ASP A 734 -35.61 -2.40 -33.37
C ASP A 734 -35.25 -3.58 -34.31
N GLY A 735 -35.43 -4.82 -33.80
CA GLY A 735 -35.17 -6.04 -34.59
C GLY A 735 -33.69 -6.44 -34.66
N THR A 736 -32.78 -5.65 -34.09
CA THR A 736 -31.36 -5.94 -34.04
C THR A 736 -30.97 -6.40 -32.62
N THR A 737 -30.14 -7.43 -32.55
CA THR A 737 -29.68 -7.98 -31.26
C THR A 737 -28.35 -7.38 -30.88
N TYR A 738 -28.24 -7.00 -29.61
CA TYR A 738 -27.04 -6.41 -29.03
C TYR A 738 -26.55 -7.20 -27.82
N ASN A 739 -25.26 -7.37 -27.68
CA ASN A 739 -24.62 -7.87 -26.45
C ASN A 739 -24.50 -6.71 -25.47
N VAL A 740 -24.87 -6.95 -24.23
CA VAL A 740 -24.84 -5.91 -23.17
C VAL A 740 -23.62 -6.12 -22.30
N TYR A 741 -22.82 -5.08 -22.11
CA TYR A 741 -21.65 -5.06 -21.25
C TYR A 741 -21.86 -3.96 -20.21
N GLN A 742 -21.75 -4.31 -18.93
CA GLN A 742 -22.03 -3.40 -17.82
C GLN A 742 -20.78 -3.24 -16.94
N ASN A 743 -20.56 -2.00 -16.51
CA ASN A 743 -19.68 -1.72 -15.39
C ASN A 743 -20.56 -1.32 -14.19
N VAL A 744 -20.59 -2.19 -13.18
CA VAL A 744 -21.50 -2.05 -12.03
C VAL A 744 -21.06 -0.89 -11.13
N ASP A 745 -19.76 -0.68 -11.01
CA ASP A 745 -19.21 0.32 -10.09
C ASP A 745 -19.47 1.75 -10.53
N HIS A 746 -19.68 1.95 -11.85
CA HIS A 746 -19.91 3.29 -12.43
C HIS A 746 -21.33 3.45 -13.01
N GLU A 747 -22.18 2.43 -12.89
CA GLU A 747 -23.57 2.45 -13.38
C GLU A 747 -23.66 2.80 -14.87
N VAL A 748 -22.77 2.19 -15.71
CA VAL A 748 -22.74 2.41 -17.16
C VAL A 748 -22.89 1.09 -17.92
N GLU A 749 -23.49 1.19 -19.12
CA GLU A 749 -23.67 0.06 -20.01
C GLU A 749 -23.35 0.42 -21.47
N VAL A 750 -22.75 -0.55 -22.19
CA VAL A 750 -22.55 -0.45 -23.64
C VAL A 750 -23.28 -1.61 -24.30
N LEU A 751 -24.12 -1.27 -25.25
CA LEU A 751 -24.87 -2.24 -26.05
C LEU A 751 -24.22 -2.35 -27.43
N ILE A 752 -23.58 -3.47 -27.74
CA ILE A 752 -22.79 -3.67 -28.96
C ILE A 752 -23.52 -4.65 -29.90
N GLN A 753 -23.72 -4.26 -31.13
CA GLN A 753 -24.47 -5.06 -32.12
C GLN A 753 -23.85 -6.47 -32.27
N GLN A 754 -24.68 -7.48 -32.29
CA GLN A 754 -24.24 -8.85 -32.43
C GLN A 754 -23.54 -9.07 -33.80
N GLY A 755 -22.30 -9.57 -33.76
CA GLY A 755 -21.46 -9.72 -34.95
C GLY A 755 -20.17 -8.91 -34.84
N VAL A 756 -20.20 -7.79 -34.13
CA VAL A 756 -19.00 -6.97 -33.81
C VAL A 756 -18.13 -7.72 -32.81
N GLN A 757 -16.84 -7.77 -33.07
CA GLN A 757 -15.90 -8.35 -32.10
C GLN A 757 -15.71 -7.42 -30.90
N THR A 758 -15.80 -7.95 -29.67
CA THR A 758 -15.64 -7.14 -28.46
C THR A 758 -14.47 -7.67 -27.65
N HIS A 759 -13.56 -6.79 -27.29
CA HIS A 759 -12.45 -7.09 -26.39
C HIS A 759 -12.60 -6.28 -25.11
N LEU A 760 -12.50 -6.94 -23.97
CA LEU A 760 -12.46 -6.31 -22.66
C LEU A 760 -10.99 -6.10 -22.32
N GLN A 761 -10.57 -4.85 -22.12
CA GLN A 761 -9.17 -4.48 -21.92
C GLN A 761 -8.95 -3.75 -20.61
#